data_195acaae988d20b766df96616c8b65b5
#
_entry.id   195acaae988d20b766df96616c8b65b5
#
_cell.length_a   1.000
_cell.length_b   1.000
_cell.length_c   1.000
_cell.angle_alpha   90.00
_cell.angle_beta   90.00
_cell.angle_gamma   90.00
#
_symmetry.space_group_name_H-M   'P 1'
#
loop_
_entity.id
_entity.type
_entity.pdbx_description
1 polymer ?
#
loop_
_entity_poly.entity_id
_entity_poly.type
_entity_poly.pdbx_seq_one_letter_code
_entity_poly.pdbx_strand_id
1 'polypeptide(L)'
;MKDAAASRRTGRERGRETGRDGHDLDRNRDLDRDPGGADERGKHGERGERGDVPGDRGRSGDRGRPADGRRHADRERPATRAAGPERAAGPMPSADPERRAASDGRAAGGRTAPAESAAGGTSRSGDGGEGAWGDGLIARRVDEKGGGPDPYAVVPSRPAGSSSAALMPLAYDGNLRSRLDALRELVGLSRTRLDTGTLAEAGRVLDEAAARRRLSGQHTVVAIAGATGSGKSQLFNTLAGVTISETGVRRPTTAAPIACSWSDGAASLLDRLGIPGRLRRRPIQHPDSESPLRGLVLIDLPDHDSAAVQHREQVDRILRLVDAVIWVVDPEKYADAVLHERYLRPMAGHAEVTFVVLNQVDRLPGEAAEQVLDDLRRLLDEDGIALGEHGEPGATVLSLSALTGEGIGELRESLGQFVAERQAPARRIAADVDAAARDLRPVYVTGRRTGLSEEAREEFADRLADAVGATAAGEAAERAWLRNANRACGTPWLRLWRWYHDRREPATGRLSLRTQEDEEATARQRVEQAVRTVSERASAGLPAPWAQAMREAAVRGAQGLPEALDELAVRTGLPPGRPPRPGWWPVAVLAQASMTLLQVVGGLWLLGQIIGFVPPNLGVPVLLMLAGIIGGPLIEWSCRVAARGPARRYGHEAERLLREAAAGCGRAMVLDPLAAELLRYREVREQYGRVTGVGAAAR
;
A
#
# COMPACT_ATOMS: atom_id res chain seq x y z
N MET A 1 -36.53 -36.58 31.88
CA MET A 1 -37.89 -36.15 31.52
C MET A 1 -37.70 -35.66 30.08
N LYS A 2 -37.93 -36.56 29.22
CA LYS A 2 -39.08 -36.71 28.32
C LYS A 2 -38.97 -35.70 27.21
N ASP A 3 -38.68 -36.09 26.14
CA ASP A 3 -39.23 -36.89 25.01
C ASP A 3 -39.51 -35.94 23.87
N ALA A 4 -39.17 -36.17 22.79
CA ALA A 4 -39.29 -37.17 21.73
C ALA A 4 -39.60 -36.42 20.45
N ALA A 5 -38.90 -36.66 19.46
CA ALA A 5 -39.04 -37.64 18.39
C ALA A 5 -39.77 -37.08 17.15
N ALA A 6 -39.11 -37.16 16.08
CA ALA A 6 -39.32 -38.07 14.92
C ALA A 6 -40.34 -37.51 13.92
N SER A 7 -40.26 -37.63 12.65
CA SER A 7 -39.89 -38.71 11.78
C SER A 7 -40.11 -38.32 10.32
N ARG A 8 -39.21 -38.71 9.42
CA ARG A 8 -39.44 -39.55 8.22
C ARG A 8 -40.47 -39.02 7.19
N ARG A 9 -40.28 -39.13 5.95
CA ARG A 9 -39.66 -40.01 4.95
C ARG A 9 -40.35 -39.77 3.59
N THR A 10 -39.58 -39.88 2.54
CA THR A 10 -39.78 -40.64 1.29
C THR A 10 -40.79 -40.12 0.28
N GLY A 11 -40.42 -40.08 -0.95
CA GLY A 11 -40.44 -40.96 -2.07
C GLY A 11 -40.44 -40.09 -3.34
N ARG A 12 -39.60 -40.19 -4.32
CA ARG A 12 -39.42 -41.21 -5.35
C ARG A 12 -40.70 -41.49 -6.16
N GLU A 13 -40.66 -41.15 -7.40
CA GLU A 13 -40.92 -41.88 -8.63
C GLU A 13 -41.32 -40.91 -9.74
N ARG A 14 -40.63 -40.89 -10.88
CA ARG A 14 -40.67 -41.69 -12.11
C ARG A 14 -41.97 -41.51 -12.90
N GLY A 15 -41.77 -41.21 -14.16
CA GLY A 15 -42.64 -41.43 -15.32
C GLY A 15 -42.43 -40.29 -16.31
N ARG A 16 -41.69 -40.37 -17.36
CA ARG A 16 -41.81 -41.15 -18.62
C ARG A 16 -43.13 -40.86 -19.33
N GLU A 17 -42.93 -40.34 -20.48
CA GLU A 17 -43.41 -40.68 -21.81
C GLU A 17 -44.12 -39.56 -22.57
N THR A 18 -43.53 -39.27 -23.69
CA THR A 18 -43.94 -39.42 -25.11
C THR A 18 -44.83 -38.30 -25.60
N GLY A 19 -44.59 -37.78 -26.69
CA GLY A 19 -44.39 -38.04 -28.07
C GLY A 19 -44.49 -36.76 -28.86
N ARG A 20 -43.68 -36.65 -29.86
CA ARG A 20 -44.00 -36.70 -31.28
C ARG A 20 -44.81 -35.55 -31.86
N ASP A 21 -44.26 -34.98 -32.76
CA ASP A 21 -44.31 -34.83 -34.25
C ASP A 21 -44.16 -33.34 -34.58
N GLY A 22 -43.49 -32.85 -35.52
CA GLY A 22 -42.98 -33.39 -36.77
C GLY A 22 -42.82 -32.25 -37.77
N HIS A 23 -41.98 -32.47 -38.71
CA HIS A 23 -41.87 -31.80 -40.00
C HIS A 23 -41.12 -30.47 -40.05
N ASP A 24 -39.99 -30.41 -40.57
CA ASP A 24 -39.45 -30.81 -41.91
C ASP A 24 -39.32 -29.64 -42.85
N LEU A 25 -38.26 -29.75 -43.56
CA LEU A 25 -37.84 -29.17 -44.84
C LEU A 25 -36.92 -27.96 -44.75
N ASP A 26 -35.78 -28.05 -45.09
CA ASP A 26 -34.98 -28.76 -46.11
C ASP A 26 -34.15 -27.79 -46.92
N ARG A 27 -32.93 -28.21 -47.14
CA ARG A 27 -32.08 -28.00 -48.32
C ARG A 27 -31.41 -26.62 -48.48
N ASN A 28 -30.27 -26.57 -48.81
CA ASN A 28 -29.24 -27.42 -49.40
C ASN A 28 -28.02 -26.61 -49.70
N ARG A 29 -26.94 -27.20 -49.44
CA ARG A 29 -25.84 -27.64 -50.36
C ARG A 29 -24.76 -26.59 -50.55
N ASP A 30 -23.62 -26.97 -50.07
CA ASP A 30 -22.52 -27.68 -50.74
C ASP A 30 -21.76 -26.78 -51.72
N LEU A 31 -20.53 -26.67 -51.66
CA LEU A 31 -19.44 -27.53 -52.07
C LEU A 31 -18.13 -26.79 -51.79
N ASP A 32 -17.28 -27.36 -51.02
CA ASP A 32 -16.15 -28.19 -51.44
C ASP A 32 -15.21 -27.48 -52.40
N ARG A 33 -13.95 -27.25 -51.99
CA ARG A 33 -12.80 -28.12 -52.25
C ARG A 33 -11.48 -27.41 -52.01
N ASP A 34 -10.78 -27.94 -51.10
CA ASP A 34 -9.32 -28.12 -51.22
C ASP A 34 -9.11 -29.27 -52.20
N PRO A 35 -8.05 -29.40 -52.93
CA PRO A 35 -6.75 -29.72 -52.39
C PRO A 35 -5.53 -29.30 -53.24
N GLY A 36 -4.40 -29.19 -52.52
CA GLY A 36 -3.25 -30.01 -52.80
C GLY A 36 -2.36 -29.67 -54.00
N GLY A 37 -1.11 -29.65 -53.67
CA GLY A 37 -0.16 -30.38 -54.46
C GLY A 37 0.93 -29.54 -55.11
N ALA A 38 2.07 -29.60 -54.47
CA ALA A 38 3.32 -30.11 -55.02
C ALA A 38 3.98 -29.38 -56.20
N ASP A 39 5.20 -29.02 -55.89
CA ASP A 39 6.44 -29.32 -56.63
C ASP A 39 6.67 -28.67 -57.99
N GLU A 40 7.84 -28.22 -58.01
CA GLU A 40 8.99 -28.37 -58.94
C GLU A 40 9.62 -27.09 -59.44
N ARG A 41 10.85 -26.93 -59.01
CA ARG A 41 12.12 -26.87 -59.76
C ARG A 41 12.19 -25.91 -60.95
N GLY A 42 13.26 -25.19 -60.89
CA GLY A 42 14.02 -24.72 -62.02
C GLY A 42 14.59 -23.34 -61.81
N LYS A 43 15.78 -23.22 -61.37
CA LYS A 43 17.10 -23.25 -62.03
C LYS A 43 17.27 -22.15 -63.06
N HIS A 44 18.43 -21.58 -62.90
CA HIS A 44 19.24 -20.73 -63.83
C HIS A 44 18.94 -19.23 -63.72
N GLY A 45 19.89 -18.42 -63.59
CA GLY A 45 21.34 -18.47 -63.78
C GLY A 45 21.83 -17.06 -63.92
N GLU A 46 22.93 -16.93 -63.38
CA GLU A 46 24.18 -16.37 -63.85
C GLU A 46 24.29 -14.86 -64.08
N ARG A 47 25.29 -14.45 -63.39
CA ARG A 47 26.50 -13.66 -63.86
C ARG A 47 26.29 -12.17 -63.86
N GLY A 48 27.21 -11.48 -63.37
CA GLY A 48 28.65 -11.46 -63.15
C GLY A 48 29.01 -10.07 -62.73
N GLU A 49 29.95 -9.97 -62.17
CA GLU A 49 31.40 -9.72 -62.23
C GLU A 49 31.74 -8.38 -61.62
N ARG A 50 32.48 -8.44 -60.62
CA ARG A 50 33.94 -8.30 -60.44
C ARG A 50 34.43 -6.90 -60.24
N GLY A 51 35.27 -6.81 -59.31
CA GLY A 51 36.49 -6.03 -59.25
C GLY A 51 36.66 -5.37 -57.89
N ASP A 52 37.45 -5.65 -57.13
CA ASP A 52 38.75 -6.24 -56.88
C ASP A 52 39.44 -5.42 -55.80
N VAL A 53 39.91 -6.11 -54.81
CA VAL A 53 40.88 -5.79 -53.80
C VAL A 53 42.25 -5.60 -54.46
N PRO A 54 43.27 -4.97 -53.91
CA PRO A 54 43.97 -5.43 -52.72
C PRO A 54 44.63 -4.36 -51.83
N GLY A 55 44.87 -4.69 -50.56
CA GLY A 55 46.12 -5.09 -49.89
C GLY A 55 46.95 -3.85 -49.51
N ASP A 56 47.66 -3.80 -48.49
CA ASP A 56 48.44 -4.74 -47.71
C ASP A 56 49.07 -4.00 -46.53
N ARG A 57 49.20 -4.71 -45.38
CA ARG A 57 50.32 -4.72 -44.46
C ARG A 57 50.90 -3.45 -43.84
N GLY A 58 50.98 -3.48 -42.53
CA GLY A 58 52.28 -3.40 -41.89
C GLY A 58 52.35 -2.56 -40.62
N ARG A 59 52.35 -3.25 -39.52
CA ARG A 59 53.33 -3.22 -38.43
C ARG A 59 53.74 -1.90 -37.75
N SER A 60 53.42 -1.91 -36.43
CA SER A 60 54.39 -1.78 -35.34
C SER A 60 55.04 -0.46 -35.01
N GLY A 61 54.99 -0.16 -33.73
CA GLY A 61 56.05 0.55 -32.99
C GLY A 61 55.59 1.85 -32.40
N ASP A 62 55.24 1.88 -31.17
CA ASP A 62 56.07 2.06 -29.98
C ASP A 62 56.55 3.51 -29.75
N ARG A 63 56.28 4.02 -28.58
CA ARG A 63 57.04 4.98 -27.78
C ARG A 63 56.92 6.49 -28.10
N GLY A 64 56.61 7.18 -27.04
CA GLY A 64 57.30 8.42 -26.73
C GLY A 64 56.45 9.65 -26.46
N ARG A 65 56.21 9.91 -25.20
CA ARG A 65 56.18 11.28 -24.67
C ARG A 65 57.60 11.90 -24.82
N PRO A 66 57.83 13.23 -24.72
CA PRO A 66 57.09 14.28 -24.10
C PRO A 66 57.23 15.68 -24.75
N ALA A 67 56.50 16.62 -24.11
CA ALA A 67 56.89 18.02 -23.82
C ALA A 67 56.88 19.12 -24.83
N ASP A 68 56.30 20.21 -24.33
CA ASP A 68 56.69 21.63 -24.46
C ASP A 68 56.35 22.44 -25.70
N GLY A 69 55.84 23.59 -25.39
CA GLY A 69 56.04 24.79 -26.13
C GLY A 69 54.82 25.65 -26.42
N ARG A 70 54.37 26.42 -25.51
CA ARG A 70 54.46 27.90 -25.42
C ARG A 70 54.06 28.69 -26.68
N ARG A 71 53.21 29.61 -26.39
CA ARG A 71 53.17 31.08 -26.57
C ARG A 71 52.03 31.64 -27.41
N HIS A 72 51.47 32.58 -26.76
CA HIS A 72 51.26 34.05 -26.89
C HIS A 72 50.00 34.40 -27.68
N ALA A 73 49.28 35.37 -27.37
CA ALA A 73 49.28 36.64 -26.58
C ALA A 73 47.92 37.24 -26.90
N ASP A 74 47.38 37.91 -26.08
CA ASP A 74 47.38 39.24 -25.48
C ASP A 74 46.04 39.96 -25.63
N ARG A 75 45.69 40.57 -24.57
CA ARG A 75 45.27 41.94 -24.25
C ARG A 75 43.77 42.20 -24.36
N GLU A 76 43.11 42.87 -23.43
CA GLU A 76 43.52 43.95 -22.50
C GLU A 76 42.43 44.15 -21.41
N ARG A 77 42.88 44.39 -20.19
CA ARG A 77 42.17 45.15 -19.13
C ARG A 77 42.60 46.60 -19.18
N PRO A 78 41.93 47.57 -18.52
CA PRO A 78 42.20 48.00 -17.18
C PRO A 78 40.93 48.42 -16.39
N ALA A 79 40.78 48.18 -15.12
CA ALA A 79 41.35 48.62 -13.85
C ALA A 79 41.30 50.15 -13.60
N THR A 80 40.72 50.49 -12.45
CA THR A 80 41.22 51.34 -11.38
C THR A 80 40.13 51.51 -10.31
N ARG A 81 40.37 51.12 -9.07
CA ARG A 81 41.03 51.77 -7.91
C ARG A 81 40.12 52.80 -7.26
N ALA A 82 39.91 52.99 -5.98
CA ALA A 82 40.48 52.65 -4.67
C ALA A 82 39.52 53.29 -3.67
N ALA A 83 39.41 53.13 -2.41
CA ALA A 83 40.21 52.83 -1.27
C ALA A 83 39.30 52.69 -0.05
N GLY A 84 39.67 51.87 0.92
CA GLY A 84 39.15 51.91 2.27
C GLY A 84 39.76 53.05 3.12
N PRO A 85 39.66 53.05 4.43
CA PRO A 85 39.87 51.95 5.36
C PRO A 85 39.08 51.96 6.69
N GLU A 86 39.17 50.80 7.39
CA GLU A 86 39.40 50.62 8.85
C GLU A 86 38.33 51.06 9.87
N ARG A 87 37.94 50.26 10.75
CA ARG A 87 38.30 49.62 12.05
C ARG A 87 37.02 49.54 12.87
N ALA A 88 36.75 48.70 13.76
CA ALA A 88 37.35 47.69 14.58
C ALA A 88 36.26 47.02 15.45
N ALA A 89 36.49 45.78 15.75
CA ALA A 89 36.32 45.08 17.02
C ALA A 89 34.90 44.85 17.63
N GLY A 90 34.62 43.59 17.79
CA GLY A 90 33.63 42.93 18.66
C GLY A 90 33.86 43.20 20.17
N PRO A 91 33.40 42.41 21.10
CA PRO A 91 32.86 41.03 21.05
C PRO A 91 31.60 40.81 21.90
N MET A 92 31.10 39.58 21.89
CA MET A 92 30.19 38.96 22.88
C MET A 92 30.72 39.08 24.32
N PRO A 93 29.85 39.03 25.34
CA PRO A 93 29.80 37.77 26.07
C PRO A 93 28.42 37.31 26.58
N SER A 94 28.37 36.01 26.75
CA SER A 94 27.54 35.20 27.60
C SER A 94 27.61 35.61 29.08
N ALA A 95 26.54 35.35 29.85
CA ALA A 95 26.54 34.65 31.14
C ALA A 95 25.24 34.87 31.91
N ASP A 96 24.58 33.78 32.25
CA ASP A 96 23.90 33.59 33.54
C ASP A 96 24.87 33.92 34.70
N PRO A 97 24.46 34.19 35.95
CA PRO A 97 23.60 33.34 36.78
C PRO A 97 22.83 34.00 37.95
N GLU A 98 21.91 33.18 38.48
CA GLU A 98 21.55 33.01 39.93
C GLU A 98 21.61 34.18 40.92
N ARG A 99 20.58 34.24 41.72
CA ARG A 99 20.49 34.20 43.20
C ARG A 99 19.65 35.25 43.91
N ARG A 100 18.85 34.68 44.79
CA ARG A 100 18.48 35.03 46.18
C ARG A 100 17.44 36.14 46.34
N ALA A 101 16.60 36.05 47.31
CA ALA A 101 16.21 35.16 48.40
C ALA A 101 15.04 35.80 49.17
N ALA A 102 14.26 34.94 49.78
CA ALA A 102 13.63 35.05 51.12
C ALA A 102 12.57 36.16 51.30
N SER A 103 11.49 35.91 51.96
CA SER A 103 11.22 35.26 53.24
C SER A 103 9.74 35.13 53.50
N ASP A 104 9.40 34.07 54.20
CA ASP A 104 8.52 33.92 55.38
C ASP A 104 7.00 34.15 55.19
N GLY A 105 6.17 33.29 55.59
CA GLY A 105 5.98 32.49 56.75
C GLY A 105 4.65 31.71 56.76
N ARG A 106 4.74 30.55 57.31
CA ARG A 106 3.86 29.86 58.30
C ARG A 106 2.34 29.84 58.06
N ALA A 107 1.63 28.78 58.29
CA ALA A 107 1.74 27.51 58.96
C ALA A 107 0.44 26.70 58.76
N ALA A 108 0.60 25.41 58.78
CA ALA A 108 -0.11 24.40 59.58
C ALA A 108 -1.45 23.82 59.13
N GLY A 109 -1.41 22.59 58.93
CA GLY A 109 -2.20 21.56 59.61
C GLY A 109 -3.29 20.94 58.71
N GLY A 110 -3.33 19.73 58.46
CA GLY A 110 -3.24 18.49 59.07
C GLY A 110 -4.20 17.50 58.41
N ARG A 111 -3.71 16.32 58.02
CA ARG A 111 -4.27 14.97 58.21
C ARG A 111 -5.79 14.79 58.00
N THR A 112 -6.28 13.82 57.27
CA THR A 112 -6.24 12.35 57.32
C THR A 112 -7.26 11.78 56.33
N ALA A 113 -6.90 10.72 55.66
CA ALA A 113 -7.85 9.73 55.16
C ALA A 113 -8.34 8.86 56.32
N PRO A 114 -9.30 7.95 56.23
CA PRO A 114 -9.65 7.04 55.16
C PRO A 114 -11.15 6.56 55.09
N ALA A 115 -11.35 5.71 54.07
CA ALA A 115 -12.13 4.45 54.10
C ALA A 115 -13.66 4.45 53.95
N GLU A 116 -14.01 3.66 52.94
CA GLU A 116 -14.95 2.51 52.91
C GLU A 116 -16.47 2.71 52.98
N SER A 117 -17.04 2.10 52.05
CA SER A 117 -18.01 1.00 51.95
C SER A 117 -19.40 1.35 51.43
N ALA A 118 -19.68 0.73 50.34
CA ALA A 118 -20.56 -0.42 50.13
C ALA A 118 -22.04 -0.13 49.83
N ALA A 119 -22.43 -0.78 48.77
CA ALA A 119 -23.62 -1.57 48.54
C ALA A 119 -24.89 -0.94 47.96
N GLY A 120 -25.28 -1.57 46.87
CA GLY A 120 -26.67 -1.97 46.64
C GLY A 120 -27.36 -1.39 45.43
N GLY A 121 -27.37 -2.11 44.34
CA GLY A 121 -28.55 -2.86 43.96
C GLY A 121 -29.27 -2.40 42.69
N THR A 122 -29.23 -3.31 41.73
CA THR A 122 -30.29 -3.71 40.80
C THR A 122 -30.57 -2.91 39.51
N SER A 123 -30.10 -3.52 38.44
CA SER A 123 -30.80 -3.95 37.17
C SER A 123 -31.80 -3.00 36.46
N ARG A 124 -31.53 -2.75 35.21
CA ARG A 124 -32.21 -3.26 33.99
C ARG A 124 -31.85 -2.52 32.72
N SER A 125 -31.37 -3.29 31.83
CA SER A 125 -31.59 -3.35 30.36
C SER A 125 -32.21 -2.15 29.61
N GLY A 126 -31.57 -1.81 28.51
CA GLY A 126 -32.17 -1.12 27.40
C GLY A 126 -31.18 -0.40 26.52
N ASP A 127 -30.68 -1.10 25.53
CA ASP A 127 -30.58 -0.80 24.09
C ASP A 127 -30.20 0.59 23.61
N GLY A 128 -29.19 0.62 22.76
CA GLY A 128 -29.07 1.36 21.52
C GLY A 128 -28.77 2.85 21.59
N GLY A 129 -27.65 3.25 20.97
CA GLY A 129 -27.56 4.61 20.45
C GLY A 129 -26.17 5.24 20.55
N GLU A 130 -25.59 5.27 19.44
CA GLU A 130 -24.52 6.10 18.89
C GLU A 130 -24.02 7.28 19.71
N GLY A 131 -22.72 7.27 19.99
CA GLY A 131 -21.99 8.35 20.63
C GLY A 131 -21.77 9.55 19.73
N ALA A 132 -22.50 10.60 19.99
CA ALA A 132 -22.23 11.94 19.49
C ALA A 132 -21.26 12.65 20.44
N TRP A 133 -20.17 13.15 19.90
CA TRP A 133 -19.27 14.07 20.60
C TRP A 133 -19.95 15.44 20.75
N GLY A 134 -20.35 15.75 21.96
CA GLY A 134 -20.95 17.03 22.29
C GLY A 134 -19.90 18.08 22.60
N ASP A 135 -19.95 19.17 21.85
CA ASP A 135 -19.27 20.43 22.13
C ASP A 135 -19.84 21.07 23.41
N GLY A 136 -18.95 21.40 24.32
CA GLY A 136 -19.29 22.08 25.56
C GLY A 136 -19.78 23.51 25.34
N LEU A 137 -21.06 23.71 25.49
CA LEU A 137 -21.66 25.04 25.62
C LEU A 137 -21.51 25.52 27.06
N ILE A 138 -20.71 26.57 27.23
CA ILE A 138 -20.66 27.37 28.45
C ILE A 138 -21.96 28.17 28.54
N ALA A 139 -22.88 27.71 29.35
CA ALA A 139 -24.06 28.48 29.71
C ALA A 139 -23.68 29.57 30.72
N ARG A 140 -23.76 30.82 30.30
CA ARG A 140 -23.66 32.00 31.14
C ARG A 140 -24.98 32.18 31.83
N ARG A 141 -25.02 31.95 33.12
CA ARG A 141 -26.17 32.28 33.99
C ARG A 141 -26.28 33.78 34.11
N VAL A 142 -27.41 34.37 33.66
CA VAL A 142 -27.79 35.77 33.94
C VAL A 142 -28.82 35.70 35.05
N ASP A 143 -28.52 36.38 36.15
CA ASP A 143 -29.43 36.55 37.29
C ASP A 143 -30.57 37.49 36.90
N GLU A 144 -31.78 36.99 37.10
CA GLU A 144 -33.02 37.78 37.05
C GLU A 144 -33.14 38.59 38.34
N LYS A 145 -33.21 39.91 38.18
CA LYS A 145 -33.85 40.80 39.19
C LYS A 145 -34.74 41.81 38.50
N GLY A 146 -35.96 41.68 38.89
CA GLY A 146 -37.16 42.46 38.78
C GLY A 146 -37.17 43.85 38.19
N GLY A 147 -38.11 44.03 37.26
CA GLY A 147 -38.54 45.35 36.76
C GLY A 147 -39.85 45.18 36.01
N GLY A 148 -40.90 45.85 36.50
CA GLY A 148 -42.25 45.73 36.01
C GLY A 148 -42.51 46.23 34.59
N PRO A 149 -43.72 46.07 34.03
CA PRO A 149 -43.99 46.25 32.63
C PRO A 149 -44.01 47.72 32.21
N ASP A 150 -43.21 48.04 31.19
CA ASP A 150 -43.15 49.33 30.55
C ASP A 150 -44.34 49.47 29.52
N PRO A 151 -45.23 50.44 29.65
CA PRO A 151 -46.44 50.52 28.83
C PRO A 151 -46.23 51.12 27.43
N TYR A 152 -45.00 51.37 26.98
CA TYR A 152 -44.69 51.94 25.65
C TYR A 152 -43.80 51.05 24.79
N ALA A 153 -43.76 49.76 25.03
CA ALA A 153 -43.07 48.86 24.13
C ALA A 153 -43.83 48.76 22.80
N VAL A 154 -43.33 49.43 21.79
CA VAL A 154 -43.75 49.23 20.40
C VAL A 154 -43.33 47.81 20.03
N VAL A 155 -44.34 46.94 19.93
CA VAL A 155 -44.19 45.58 19.37
C VAL A 155 -43.74 45.73 17.91
N PRO A 156 -42.51 45.34 17.53
CA PRO A 156 -42.17 45.25 16.13
C PRO A 156 -42.98 44.12 15.52
N SER A 157 -43.89 44.48 14.62
CA SER A 157 -44.62 43.55 13.78
C SER A 157 -43.63 42.61 13.12
N ARG A 158 -43.63 41.33 13.52
CA ARG A 158 -42.97 40.27 12.78
C ARG A 158 -43.51 40.33 11.35
N PRO A 159 -42.64 40.47 10.34
CA PRO A 159 -43.06 40.20 8.99
C PRO A 159 -43.40 38.69 8.91
N ALA A 160 -44.67 38.41 8.69
CA ALA A 160 -45.16 37.09 8.36
C ALA A 160 -44.46 36.64 7.07
N GLY A 161 -43.82 35.51 7.11
CA GLY A 161 -43.46 34.73 5.92
C GLY A 161 -42.03 34.91 5.37
N SER A 162 -40.98 34.70 6.16
CA SER A 162 -39.82 34.05 5.59
C SER A 162 -39.85 32.57 5.99
N SER A 163 -40.45 31.77 5.15
CA SER A 163 -40.12 30.34 5.14
C SER A 163 -38.61 30.25 5.05
N SER A 164 -37.97 29.98 6.16
CA SER A 164 -36.64 29.44 6.17
C SER A 164 -36.73 28.16 5.35
N ALA A 165 -36.53 28.28 4.04
CA ALA A 165 -36.38 27.15 3.16
C ALA A 165 -35.20 26.39 3.76
N ALA A 166 -35.47 25.29 4.44
CA ALA A 166 -34.46 24.44 5.04
C ALA A 166 -33.42 24.17 3.96
N LEU A 167 -32.20 24.67 4.17
CA LEU A 167 -31.11 24.48 3.24
C LEU A 167 -30.95 22.98 3.05
N MET A 168 -31.38 22.45 1.90
CA MET A 168 -31.16 21.05 1.55
C MET A 168 -29.67 20.85 1.39
N PRO A 169 -29.03 20.07 2.26
CA PRO A 169 -27.58 19.78 2.13
C PRO A 169 -27.33 19.00 0.85
N LEU A 170 -26.15 19.18 0.28
CA LEU A 170 -25.72 18.44 -0.90
C LEU A 170 -25.63 16.94 -0.58
N ALA A 171 -26.32 16.11 -1.36
CA ALA A 171 -26.24 14.67 -1.28
C ALA A 171 -25.46 14.16 -2.50
N TYR A 172 -24.37 13.45 -2.26
CA TYR A 172 -23.67 12.72 -3.32
C TYR A 172 -24.43 11.44 -3.68
N ASP A 173 -24.34 11.02 -4.93
CA ASP A 173 -24.87 9.75 -5.39
C ASP A 173 -24.19 8.55 -4.69
N GLY A 174 -24.76 7.36 -4.81
CA GLY A 174 -24.23 6.15 -4.16
C GLY A 174 -22.82 5.79 -4.62
N ASN A 175 -22.50 6.03 -5.89
CA ASN A 175 -21.20 5.73 -6.47
C ASN A 175 -20.10 6.66 -5.90
N LEU A 176 -20.31 7.98 -6.02
CA LEU A 176 -19.34 8.96 -5.50
C LEU A 176 -19.15 8.82 -3.99
N ARG A 177 -20.22 8.54 -3.23
CA ARG A 177 -20.13 8.28 -1.80
C ARG A 177 -19.25 7.06 -1.52
N SER A 178 -19.46 5.95 -2.21
CA SER A 178 -18.65 4.73 -2.07
C SER A 178 -17.17 4.99 -2.39
N ARG A 179 -16.88 5.78 -3.43
CA ARG A 179 -15.52 6.17 -3.82
C ARG A 179 -14.84 7.05 -2.76
N LEU A 180 -15.57 8.01 -2.19
CA LEU A 180 -15.07 8.86 -1.10
C LEU A 180 -14.83 8.07 0.19
N ASP A 181 -15.69 7.11 0.51
CA ASP A 181 -15.51 6.23 1.68
C ASP A 181 -14.30 5.31 1.47
N ALA A 182 -14.12 4.74 0.26
CA ALA A 182 -12.94 3.98 -0.11
C ALA A 182 -11.65 4.81 -0.05
N LEU A 183 -11.69 6.08 -0.51
CA LEU A 183 -10.54 6.99 -0.42
C LEU A 183 -10.18 7.31 1.05
N ARG A 184 -11.18 7.49 1.91
CA ARG A 184 -10.99 7.71 3.34
C ARG A 184 -10.32 6.51 4.01
N GLU A 185 -10.81 5.31 3.73
CA GLU A 185 -10.24 4.05 4.21
C GLU A 185 -8.80 3.88 3.72
N LEU A 186 -8.55 4.09 2.41
CA LEU A 186 -7.24 4.07 1.79
C LEU A 186 -6.24 4.98 2.51
N VAL A 187 -6.61 6.24 2.74
CA VAL A 187 -5.78 7.21 3.47
C VAL A 187 -5.53 6.74 4.90
N GLY A 188 -6.56 6.22 5.58
CA GLY A 188 -6.45 5.69 6.94
C GLY A 188 -5.45 4.54 7.06
N LEU A 189 -5.55 3.55 6.19
CA LEU A 189 -4.68 2.37 6.13
C LEU A 189 -3.23 2.73 5.76
N SER A 190 -3.03 3.80 4.98
CA SER A 190 -1.73 4.16 4.42
C SER A 190 -0.90 5.13 5.27
N ARG A 191 -1.49 5.81 6.25
CA ARG A 191 -0.84 6.83 7.09
C ARG A 191 0.44 6.37 7.80
N THR A 192 0.54 5.08 8.10
CA THR A 192 1.70 4.49 8.79
C THR A 192 2.81 4.08 7.83
N ARG A 193 2.58 4.15 6.52
CA ARG A 193 3.49 3.65 5.47
C ARG A 193 3.90 4.72 4.48
N LEU A 194 3.09 5.75 4.31
CA LEU A 194 3.32 6.84 3.38
C LEU A 194 3.53 8.14 4.15
N ASP A 195 4.34 9.02 3.57
CA ASP A 195 4.52 10.36 4.08
C ASP A 195 3.24 11.20 3.92
N THR A 196 3.13 12.22 4.75
CA THR A 196 1.97 13.13 4.73
C THR A 196 1.85 13.90 3.42
N GLY A 197 2.97 14.17 2.73
CA GLY A 197 2.99 14.85 1.44
C GLY A 197 2.29 14.03 0.36
N THR A 198 2.59 12.73 0.25
CA THR A 198 1.95 11.82 -0.70
C THR A 198 0.43 11.71 -0.49
N LEU A 199 -0.03 11.79 0.76
CA LEU A 199 -1.46 11.69 1.09
C LEU A 199 -2.17 13.05 1.16
N ALA A 200 -1.46 14.16 1.02
CA ALA A 200 -2.00 15.51 1.24
C ALA A 200 -3.14 15.84 0.29
N GLU A 201 -3.00 15.52 -1.00
CA GLU A 201 -4.02 15.80 -2.00
C GLU A 201 -5.30 14.97 -1.76
N ALA A 202 -5.17 13.68 -1.48
CA ALA A 202 -6.29 12.83 -1.13
C ALA A 202 -7.01 13.32 0.15
N GLY A 203 -6.25 13.77 1.14
CA GLY A 203 -6.79 14.40 2.34
C GLY A 203 -7.56 15.68 2.04
N ARG A 204 -6.99 16.55 1.19
CA ARG A 204 -7.63 17.79 0.73
C ARG A 204 -8.98 17.52 0.04
N VAL A 205 -9.02 16.53 -0.86
CA VAL A 205 -10.26 16.14 -1.57
C VAL A 205 -11.33 15.66 -0.58
N LEU A 206 -10.96 14.86 0.41
CA LEU A 206 -11.88 14.39 1.45
C LEU A 206 -12.44 15.54 2.30
N ASP A 207 -11.58 16.49 2.69
CA ASP A 207 -11.98 17.67 3.47
C ASP A 207 -12.88 18.58 2.65
N GLU A 208 -12.57 18.77 1.36
CA GLU A 208 -13.37 19.55 0.43
C GLU A 208 -14.75 18.94 0.24
N ALA A 209 -14.81 17.63 -0.05
CA ALA A 209 -16.09 16.92 -0.20
C ALA A 209 -16.94 16.98 1.07
N ALA A 210 -16.33 16.84 2.25
CA ALA A 210 -17.03 16.94 3.53
C ALA A 210 -17.55 18.36 3.78
N ALA A 211 -16.74 19.37 3.47
CA ALA A 211 -17.12 20.75 3.65
C ALA A 211 -18.22 21.18 2.65
N ARG A 212 -18.09 20.79 1.36
CA ARG A 212 -19.11 21.10 0.33
C ARG A 212 -20.45 20.46 0.66
N ARG A 213 -20.46 19.25 1.22
CA ARG A 213 -21.69 18.55 1.65
C ARG A 213 -22.48 19.28 2.72
N ARG A 214 -21.81 20.08 3.57
CA ARG A 214 -22.48 20.87 4.63
C ARG A 214 -23.13 22.14 4.11
N LEU A 215 -22.87 22.51 2.85
CA LEU A 215 -23.35 23.72 2.21
C LEU A 215 -24.57 23.42 1.36
N SER A 216 -25.23 24.49 0.86
CA SER A 216 -26.43 24.36 0.04
C SER A 216 -26.18 23.51 -1.21
N GLY A 217 -27.02 22.49 -1.42
CA GLY A 217 -27.08 21.71 -2.65
C GLY A 217 -27.92 22.36 -3.76
N GLN A 218 -28.58 23.50 -3.48
CA GLN A 218 -29.41 24.20 -4.45
C GLN A 218 -28.65 25.28 -5.24
N HIS A 219 -27.37 25.50 -4.89
CA HIS A 219 -26.56 26.52 -5.53
C HIS A 219 -25.34 25.87 -6.22
N THR A 220 -25.12 26.35 -7.45
CA THR A 220 -23.93 26.02 -8.25
C THR A 220 -23.03 27.25 -8.33
N VAL A 221 -21.79 27.13 -7.89
CA VAL A 221 -20.83 28.23 -7.88
C VAL A 221 -19.96 28.15 -9.13
N VAL A 222 -20.05 29.16 -9.97
CA VAL A 222 -19.31 29.27 -11.24
C VAL A 222 -18.41 30.48 -11.19
N ALA A 223 -17.12 30.30 -11.47
CA ALA A 223 -16.15 31.39 -11.56
C ALA A 223 -15.88 31.77 -13.00
N ILE A 224 -15.78 33.06 -13.29
CA ILE A 224 -15.27 33.58 -14.56
C ILE A 224 -13.79 33.90 -14.38
N ALA A 225 -12.94 33.24 -15.14
CA ALA A 225 -11.50 33.37 -15.14
C ALA A 225 -11.00 33.72 -16.55
N GLY A 226 -9.81 34.28 -16.66
CA GLY A 226 -9.21 34.64 -17.95
C GLY A 226 -8.15 35.73 -17.81
N ALA A 227 -7.47 36.05 -18.90
CA ALA A 227 -6.41 37.03 -18.93
C ALA A 227 -6.92 38.49 -18.82
N THR A 228 -6.02 39.39 -18.52
CA THR A 228 -6.32 40.82 -18.53
C THR A 228 -6.79 41.26 -19.92
N GLY A 229 -7.95 41.88 -19.99
CA GLY A 229 -8.54 42.40 -21.23
C GLY A 229 -9.37 41.41 -22.02
N SER A 230 -9.53 40.14 -21.59
CA SER A 230 -10.39 39.17 -22.26
C SER A 230 -11.89 39.46 -22.16
N GLY A 231 -12.29 40.42 -21.35
CA GLY A 231 -13.71 40.86 -21.22
C GLY A 231 -14.51 40.15 -20.13
N LYS A 232 -13.86 39.53 -19.11
CA LYS A 232 -14.51 38.83 -17.98
C LYS A 232 -15.57 39.67 -17.29
N SER A 233 -15.21 40.87 -16.84
CA SER A 233 -16.13 41.76 -16.13
C SER A 233 -17.27 42.29 -17.01
N GLN A 234 -17.02 42.43 -18.31
CA GLN A 234 -18.10 42.75 -19.27
C GLN A 234 -19.08 41.58 -19.42
N LEU A 235 -18.55 40.36 -19.59
CA LEU A 235 -19.36 39.14 -19.63
C LEU A 235 -20.19 38.95 -18.35
N PHE A 236 -19.53 39.14 -17.19
CA PHE A 236 -20.20 39.09 -15.87
C PHE A 236 -21.37 40.08 -15.80
N ASN A 237 -21.18 41.36 -16.22
CA ASN A 237 -22.21 42.38 -16.20
C ASN A 237 -23.33 42.03 -17.18
N THR A 238 -23.02 41.54 -18.37
CA THR A 238 -24.00 41.16 -19.40
C THR A 238 -24.86 39.98 -18.93
N LEU A 239 -24.27 39.00 -18.28
CA LEU A 239 -25.00 37.87 -17.68
C LEU A 239 -25.89 38.32 -16.48
N ALA A 240 -25.38 39.21 -15.65
CA ALA A 240 -26.11 39.74 -14.50
C ALA A 240 -27.23 40.77 -14.89
N GLY A 241 -27.18 41.32 -16.11
CA GLY A 241 -28.12 42.32 -16.60
C GLY A 241 -27.89 43.70 -15.99
N VAL A 242 -26.77 43.92 -15.29
CA VAL A 242 -26.44 45.19 -14.63
C VAL A 242 -24.95 45.42 -14.59
N THR A 243 -24.53 46.68 -14.54
CA THR A 243 -23.13 47.06 -14.36
C THR A 243 -22.76 46.93 -12.89
N ILE A 244 -22.25 45.77 -12.51
CA ILE A 244 -21.84 45.43 -11.13
C ILE A 244 -20.33 45.49 -10.98
N SER A 245 -19.59 44.97 -11.94
CA SER A 245 -18.13 44.98 -11.98
C SER A 245 -17.65 46.18 -12.81
N GLU A 246 -16.59 46.85 -12.35
CA GLU A 246 -16.02 47.99 -13.08
C GLU A 246 -15.39 47.49 -14.38
N THR A 247 -15.86 48.10 -15.50
CA THR A 247 -15.31 47.89 -16.84
C THR A 247 -14.60 49.16 -17.27
N GLY A 248 -13.34 49.08 -17.71
CA GLY A 248 -12.58 50.25 -18.11
C GLY A 248 -11.31 49.96 -18.86
N VAL A 249 -10.80 50.97 -19.52
CA VAL A 249 -9.54 50.90 -20.31
C VAL A 249 -8.28 50.92 -19.39
N ARG A 250 -8.42 51.35 -18.14
CA ARG A 250 -7.33 51.36 -17.14
C ARG A 250 -7.21 49.98 -16.50
N ARG A 251 -6.04 49.35 -16.55
CA ARG A 251 -5.72 48.02 -16.04
C ARG A 251 -4.96 48.06 -14.73
N PRO A 252 -5.21 47.17 -13.74
CA PRO A 252 -6.25 46.13 -13.67
C PRO A 252 -7.60 46.71 -13.25
N THR A 253 -8.70 46.20 -13.83
CA THR A 253 -10.06 46.68 -13.56
C THR A 253 -10.70 46.02 -12.34
N THR A 254 -10.35 44.76 -12.05
CA THR A 254 -10.93 43.99 -10.94
C THR A 254 -9.84 43.64 -9.92
N ALA A 255 -9.83 44.33 -8.78
CA ALA A 255 -8.84 44.11 -7.71
C ALA A 255 -9.26 43.04 -6.69
N ALA A 256 -10.54 42.67 -6.63
CA ALA A 256 -11.09 41.68 -5.70
C ALA A 256 -12.24 40.93 -6.35
N PRO A 257 -12.49 39.66 -6.01
CA PRO A 257 -13.55 38.85 -6.59
C PRO A 257 -14.93 39.42 -6.22
N ILE A 258 -15.80 39.57 -7.21
CA ILE A 258 -17.17 40.04 -7.06
C ILE A 258 -18.12 38.89 -7.35
N ALA A 259 -19.15 38.69 -6.50
CA ALA A 259 -20.14 37.63 -6.69
C ALA A 259 -21.51 38.15 -6.96
N CYS A 260 -22.23 37.51 -7.88
CA CYS A 260 -23.65 37.73 -8.16
C CYS A 260 -24.44 36.42 -7.90
N SER A 261 -25.51 36.46 -7.11
CA SER A 261 -26.33 35.29 -6.78
C SER A 261 -27.77 35.50 -7.25
N TRP A 262 -28.27 34.53 -8.03
CA TRP A 262 -29.65 34.52 -8.58
C TRP A 262 -30.69 33.99 -7.61
N SER A 263 -30.30 33.52 -6.42
CA SER A 263 -31.22 33.06 -5.39
C SER A 263 -30.67 33.32 -3.98
N ASP A 264 -31.56 33.27 -3.00
CA ASP A 264 -31.20 33.39 -1.59
C ASP A 264 -30.56 32.12 -1.05
N GLY A 265 -29.75 32.24 -0.01
CA GLY A 265 -29.15 31.09 0.69
C GLY A 265 -27.71 30.76 0.31
N ALA A 266 -27.08 31.54 -0.59
CA ALA A 266 -25.68 31.36 -1.00
C ALA A 266 -24.65 31.92 -0.01
N ALA A 267 -25.08 32.56 1.09
CA ALA A 267 -24.18 33.31 1.98
C ALA A 267 -23.02 32.45 2.53
N SER A 268 -23.32 31.25 3.02
CA SER A 268 -22.31 30.32 3.56
C SER A 268 -21.27 29.83 2.51
N LEU A 269 -21.71 29.68 1.24
CA LEU A 269 -20.80 29.38 0.13
C LEU A 269 -19.86 30.56 -0.14
N LEU A 270 -20.39 31.79 -0.17
CA LEU A 270 -19.62 33.01 -0.41
C LEU A 270 -18.69 33.33 0.77
N ASP A 271 -19.07 33.02 2.02
CA ASP A 271 -18.21 33.13 3.19
C ASP A 271 -17.01 32.17 3.09
N ARG A 272 -17.24 30.94 2.66
CA ARG A 272 -16.17 29.97 2.43
C ARG A 272 -15.15 30.43 1.37
N LEU A 273 -15.64 31.07 0.30
CA LEU A 273 -14.79 31.62 -0.76
C LEU A 273 -14.04 32.89 -0.32
N GLY A 274 -14.39 33.45 0.86
CA GLY A 274 -13.78 34.66 1.38
C GLY A 274 -14.26 35.92 0.67
N ILE A 275 -15.44 35.90 0.06
CA ILE A 275 -16.01 37.07 -0.63
C ILE A 275 -16.80 37.87 0.39
N PRO A 276 -16.39 39.12 0.73
CA PRO A 276 -17.05 39.92 1.75
C PRO A 276 -18.45 40.42 1.27
N GLY A 277 -19.37 40.65 2.20
CA GLY A 277 -20.76 41.05 1.90
C GLY A 277 -20.89 42.26 0.98
N ARG A 278 -19.94 43.26 1.10
CA ARG A 278 -19.90 44.42 0.24
C ARG A 278 -19.66 44.15 -1.26
N LEU A 279 -19.11 42.96 -1.58
CA LEU A 279 -18.82 42.52 -2.95
C LEU A 279 -19.82 41.46 -3.46
N ARG A 280 -20.89 41.24 -2.70
CA ARG A 280 -21.99 40.35 -3.10
C ARG A 280 -23.13 41.18 -3.68
N ARG A 281 -23.64 40.75 -4.83
CA ARG A 281 -24.69 41.45 -5.59
C ARG A 281 -25.81 40.48 -5.94
N ARG A 282 -26.91 41.05 -6.42
CA ARG A 282 -28.05 40.35 -7.02
C ARG A 282 -28.31 40.92 -8.40
N PRO A 283 -28.70 40.08 -9.36
CA PRO A 283 -29.13 40.57 -10.67
C PRO A 283 -30.42 41.33 -10.55
N ILE A 284 -30.67 42.23 -11.49
CA ILE A 284 -32.00 42.82 -11.64
C ILE A 284 -32.87 41.76 -12.33
N GLN A 285 -33.83 41.23 -11.59
CA GLN A 285 -34.82 40.30 -12.13
C GLN A 285 -36.05 41.09 -12.51
N HIS A 286 -36.57 40.87 -13.75
CA HIS A 286 -37.94 41.29 -14.09
C HIS A 286 -38.91 40.34 -13.36
N PRO A 287 -39.98 40.84 -12.75
CA PRO A 287 -40.91 40.04 -11.92
C PRO A 287 -41.55 38.86 -12.67
N ASP A 288 -41.65 38.92 -14.00
CA ASP A 288 -42.39 37.97 -14.83
C ASP A 288 -41.53 36.87 -15.49
N SER A 289 -40.21 36.82 -15.28
CA SER A 289 -39.37 35.79 -15.84
C SER A 289 -38.79 34.89 -14.75
N GLU A 290 -39.23 33.63 -14.67
CA GLU A 290 -38.49 32.60 -13.99
C GLU A 290 -37.11 32.58 -14.61
N SER A 291 -36.09 33.07 -13.89
CA SER A 291 -34.74 33.14 -14.41
C SER A 291 -34.20 31.71 -14.59
N PRO A 292 -33.81 31.34 -15.80
CA PRO A 292 -33.19 30.02 -16.06
C PRO A 292 -31.94 29.79 -15.22
N LEU A 293 -31.35 30.88 -14.70
CA LEU A 293 -30.12 30.84 -13.87
C LEU A 293 -30.42 30.77 -12.36
N ARG A 294 -31.65 30.40 -11.95
CA ARG A 294 -31.99 30.26 -10.53
C ARG A 294 -31.12 29.20 -9.86
N GLY A 295 -30.38 29.60 -8.83
CA GLY A 295 -29.39 28.73 -8.14
C GLY A 295 -27.96 29.00 -8.60
N LEU A 296 -27.72 29.79 -9.61
CA LEU A 296 -26.38 30.22 -10.01
C LEU A 296 -25.80 31.20 -9.01
N VAL A 297 -24.52 30.99 -8.67
CA VAL A 297 -23.67 31.96 -8.00
C VAL A 297 -22.49 32.20 -8.93
N LEU A 298 -22.46 33.35 -9.60
CA LEU A 298 -21.41 33.71 -10.56
C LEU A 298 -20.35 34.59 -9.86
N ILE A 299 -19.09 34.36 -10.11
CA ILE A 299 -17.98 35.08 -9.49
C ILE A 299 -17.06 35.63 -10.58
N ASP A 300 -16.88 36.95 -10.62
CA ASP A 300 -15.87 37.61 -11.46
C ASP A 300 -14.55 37.62 -10.71
N LEU A 301 -13.53 36.93 -11.25
CA LEU A 301 -12.21 36.80 -10.66
C LEU A 301 -11.25 37.89 -11.18
N PRO A 302 -10.28 38.33 -10.36
CA PRO A 302 -9.14 39.08 -10.85
C PRO A 302 -8.40 38.32 -11.97
N ASP A 303 -7.62 39.06 -12.73
CA ASP A 303 -6.84 38.53 -13.84
C ASP A 303 -5.82 37.48 -13.37
N HIS A 304 -5.78 36.32 -14.00
CA HIS A 304 -4.80 35.26 -13.65
C HIS A 304 -3.36 35.61 -14.10
N ASP A 305 -3.20 36.49 -15.08
CA ASP A 305 -1.95 37.02 -15.60
C ASP A 305 -1.48 38.28 -14.83
N SER A 306 -2.14 38.63 -13.72
CA SER A 306 -1.80 39.78 -12.87
C SER A 306 -0.36 39.67 -12.35
N ALA A 307 0.39 40.80 -12.38
CA ALA A 307 1.69 40.90 -11.77
C ALA A 307 1.69 40.74 -10.22
N ALA A 308 0.54 41.00 -9.58
CA ALA A 308 0.38 40.87 -8.14
C ALA A 308 0.23 39.41 -7.72
N VAL A 309 1.20 38.89 -6.96
CA VAL A 309 1.21 37.50 -6.46
C VAL A 309 -0.05 37.20 -5.66
N GLN A 310 -0.50 38.12 -4.82
CA GLN A 310 -1.70 37.97 -3.99
C GLN A 310 -2.98 37.75 -4.83
N HIS A 311 -3.11 38.39 -5.97
CA HIS A 311 -4.26 38.18 -6.87
C HIS A 311 -4.23 36.79 -7.46
N ARG A 312 -3.06 36.32 -7.90
CA ARG A 312 -2.91 34.94 -8.44
C ARG A 312 -3.22 33.88 -7.40
N GLU A 313 -2.69 34.03 -6.19
CA GLU A 313 -2.99 33.11 -5.08
C GLU A 313 -4.47 33.08 -4.72
N GLN A 314 -5.15 34.24 -4.79
CA GLN A 314 -6.58 34.33 -4.55
C GLN A 314 -7.37 33.64 -5.67
N VAL A 315 -6.99 33.84 -6.93
CA VAL A 315 -7.58 33.14 -8.08
C VAL A 315 -7.39 31.63 -7.94
N ASP A 316 -6.16 31.17 -7.72
CA ASP A 316 -5.82 29.75 -7.54
C ASP A 316 -6.60 29.11 -6.39
N ARG A 317 -6.81 29.85 -5.29
CA ARG A 317 -7.61 29.39 -4.15
C ARG A 317 -9.09 29.26 -4.52
N ILE A 318 -9.67 30.24 -5.20
CA ILE A 318 -11.10 30.22 -5.54
C ILE A 318 -11.37 29.16 -6.59
N LEU A 319 -10.50 29.01 -7.60
CA LEU A 319 -10.61 27.96 -8.62
C LEU A 319 -10.66 26.55 -8.02
N ARG A 320 -9.98 26.31 -6.91
CA ARG A 320 -10.03 25.03 -6.19
C ARG A 320 -11.35 24.77 -5.44
N LEU A 321 -12.15 25.81 -5.20
CA LEU A 321 -13.34 25.74 -4.35
C LEU A 321 -14.67 25.88 -5.10
N VAL A 322 -14.63 26.35 -6.34
CA VAL A 322 -15.84 26.53 -7.17
C VAL A 322 -16.29 25.22 -7.81
N ASP A 323 -17.57 25.15 -8.14
CA ASP A 323 -18.17 23.95 -8.73
C ASP A 323 -17.89 23.86 -10.26
N ALA A 324 -17.74 25.01 -10.94
CA ALA A 324 -17.38 25.09 -12.36
C ALA A 324 -16.62 26.39 -12.68
N VAL A 325 -15.99 26.42 -13.85
CA VAL A 325 -15.20 27.56 -14.32
C VAL A 325 -15.58 27.92 -15.76
N ILE A 326 -15.72 29.22 -16.00
CA ILE A 326 -15.82 29.79 -17.35
C ILE A 326 -14.46 30.46 -17.68
N TRP A 327 -13.68 29.87 -18.55
CA TRP A 327 -12.48 30.48 -19.08
C TRP A 327 -12.82 31.41 -20.23
N VAL A 328 -12.60 32.71 -20.04
CA VAL A 328 -12.83 33.72 -21.06
C VAL A 328 -11.51 34.04 -21.74
N VAL A 329 -11.42 33.71 -23.00
CA VAL A 329 -10.29 33.98 -23.86
C VAL A 329 -10.67 35.00 -24.94
N ASP A 330 -9.73 35.76 -25.42
CA ASP A 330 -9.88 36.69 -26.53
C ASP A 330 -9.08 36.25 -27.76
N PRO A 331 -9.37 36.72 -28.97
CA PRO A 331 -8.69 36.31 -30.20
C PRO A 331 -7.20 36.58 -30.24
N GLU A 332 -6.68 37.41 -29.34
CA GLU A 332 -5.25 37.72 -29.28
C GLU A 332 -4.48 36.80 -28.34
N LYS A 333 -5.20 36.19 -27.35
CA LYS A 333 -4.59 35.44 -26.24
C LYS A 333 -5.17 34.03 -26.03
N TYR A 334 -6.00 33.52 -26.95
CA TYR A 334 -6.58 32.18 -26.77
C TYR A 334 -5.52 31.07 -26.74
N ALA A 335 -4.36 31.28 -27.38
CA ALA A 335 -3.22 30.36 -27.42
C ALA A 335 -2.12 30.72 -26.39
N ASP A 336 -2.44 31.46 -25.32
CA ASP A 336 -1.46 31.83 -24.30
C ASP A 336 -0.94 30.59 -23.54
N ALA A 337 0.37 30.37 -23.62
CA ALA A 337 1.02 29.23 -22.95
C ALA A 337 0.77 29.19 -21.46
N VAL A 338 0.68 30.35 -20.78
CA VAL A 338 0.40 30.39 -19.32
C VAL A 338 -0.99 29.85 -19.02
N LEU A 339 -1.98 30.16 -19.85
CA LEU A 339 -3.33 29.63 -19.70
C LEU A 339 -3.36 28.11 -19.88
N HIS A 340 -2.73 27.62 -20.96
CA HIS A 340 -2.74 26.21 -21.31
C HIS A 340 -1.92 25.36 -20.33
N GLU A 341 -0.67 25.71 -20.06
CA GLU A 341 0.23 24.88 -19.24
C GLU A 341 -0.10 24.94 -17.74
N ARG A 342 -0.49 26.11 -17.24
CA ARG A 342 -0.71 26.28 -15.80
C ARG A 342 -2.11 25.93 -15.35
N TYR A 343 -3.12 26.17 -16.19
CA TYR A 343 -4.52 26.03 -15.80
C TYR A 343 -5.26 24.94 -16.57
N LEU A 344 -5.26 24.96 -17.90
CA LEU A 344 -6.08 24.05 -18.69
C LEU A 344 -5.61 22.60 -18.64
N ARG A 345 -4.32 22.33 -18.89
CA ARG A 345 -3.77 20.97 -18.78
C ARG A 345 -3.94 20.31 -17.42
N PRO A 346 -3.63 20.98 -16.30
CA PRO A 346 -3.89 20.40 -14.98
C PRO A 346 -5.37 20.13 -14.71
N MET A 347 -6.28 20.89 -15.35
CA MET A 347 -7.72 20.76 -15.23
C MET A 347 -8.36 19.85 -16.29
N ALA A 348 -7.59 19.16 -17.14
CA ALA A 348 -8.13 18.28 -18.18
C ALA A 348 -9.15 17.25 -17.65
N GLY A 349 -8.96 16.72 -16.45
CA GLY A 349 -9.90 15.82 -15.80
C GLY A 349 -11.22 16.47 -15.32
N HIS A 350 -11.34 17.80 -15.41
CA HIS A 350 -12.52 18.57 -14.97
C HIS A 350 -13.33 19.10 -16.16
N ALA A 351 -13.18 18.49 -17.35
CA ALA A 351 -13.82 18.93 -18.57
C ALA A 351 -15.33 19.15 -18.43
N GLU A 352 -16.06 18.24 -17.77
CA GLU A 352 -17.52 18.31 -17.57
C GLU A 352 -18.00 19.53 -16.75
N VAL A 353 -17.10 20.20 -16.05
CA VAL A 353 -17.39 21.42 -15.26
C VAL A 353 -16.64 22.64 -15.78
N THR A 354 -16.15 22.57 -17.02
CA THR A 354 -15.37 23.62 -17.67
C THR A 354 -16.11 24.18 -18.89
N PHE A 355 -16.25 25.50 -18.94
CA PHE A 355 -16.70 26.25 -20.08
C PHE A 355 -15.53 27.05 -20.60
N VAL A 356 -15.30 27.04 -21.92
CA VAL A 356 -14.32 27.88 -22.58
C VAL A 356 -15.04 28.81 -23.56
N VAL A 357 -14.85 30.09 -23.38
CA VAL A 357 -15.59 31.11 -24.11
C VAL A 357 -14.63 31.98 -24.89
N LEU A 358 -14.67 31.90 -26.22
CA LEU A 358 -14.01 32.85 -27.11
C LEU A 358 -14.83 34.13 -27.15
N ASN A 359 -14.40 35.15 -26.44
CA ASN A 359 -15.09 36.44 -26.38
C ASN A 359 -14.49 37.43 -27.40
N GLN A 360 -15.15 38.51 -27.63
CA GLN A 360 -14.77 39.60 -28.56
C GLN A 360 -14.73 39.14 -30.04
N VAL A 361 -15.67 38.24 -30.42
CA VAL A 361 -15.77 37.81 -31.82
C VAL A 361 -16.21 38.95 -32.75
N ASP A 362 -16.81 40.01 -32.22
CA ASP A 362 -17.12 41.25 -32.92
C ASP A 362 -15.89 41.93 -33.54
N ARG A 363 -14.71 41.60 -33.08
CA ARG A 363 -13.41 42.11 -33.61
C ARG A 363 -12.90 41.29 -34.82
N LEU A 364 -13.49 40.12 -35.05
CA LEU A 364 -13.06 39.21 -36.11
C LEU A 364 -13.92 39.39 -37.38
N PRO A 365 -13.32 39.57 -38.56
CA PRO A 365 -14.09 39.73 -39.78
C PRO A 365 -14.56 38.38 -40.35
N GLY A 366 -15.81 38.30 -40.81
CA GLY A 366 -16.37 37.18 -41.55
C GLY A 366 -16.22 35.82 -40.84
N GLU A 367 -15.70 34.83 -41.55
CA GLU A 367 -15.54 33.45 -41.02
C GLU A 367 -14.33 33.27 -40.07
N ALA A 368 -13.60 34.33 -39.76
CA ALA A 368 -12.40 34.23 -38.90
C ALA A 368 -12.77 33.82 -37.47
N ALA A 369 -13.95 34.11 -37.01
CA ALA A 369 -14.42 33.69 -35.68
C ALA A 369 -14.51 32.15 -35.58
N GLU A 370 -15.07 31.50 -36.63
CA GLU A 370 -15.17 30.04 -36.69
C GLU A 370 -13.79 29.38 -36.77
N GLN A 371 -12.89 29.94 -37.58
CA GLN A 371 -11.50 29.41 -37.69
C GLN A 371 -10.73 29.50 -36.38
N VAL A 372 -10.85 30.59 -35.64
CA VAL A 372 -10.21 30.75 -34.32
C VAL A 372 -10.86 29.82 -33.29
N LEU A 373 -12.17 29.60 -33.35
CA LEU A 373 -12.86 28.68 -32.50
C LEU A 373 -12.41 27.22 -32.73
N ASP A 374 -12.26 26.84 -34.00
CA ASP A 374 -11.77 25.50 -34.36
C ASP A 374 -10.29 25.28 -33.95
N ASP A 375 -9.45 26.31 -34.07
CA ASP A 375 -8.07 26.25 -33.59
C ASP A 375 -8.02 26.16 -32.06
N LEU A 376 -8.88 26.89 -31.35
CA LEU A 376 -9.04 26.78 -29.90
C LEU A 376 -9.46 25.36 -29.48
N ARG A 377 -10.44 24.76 -30.18
CA ARG A 377 -10.85 23.37 -29.93
C ARG A 377 -9.71 22.38 -30.09
N ARG A 378 -8.92 22.55 -31.16
CA ARG A 378 -7.73 21.74 -31.41
C ARG A 378 -6.71 21.88 -30.27
N LEU A 379 -6.42 23.08 -29.78
CA LEU A 379 -5.52 23.32 -28.67
C LEU A 379 -6.02 22.69 -27.35
N LEU A 380 -7.34 22.73 -27.10
CA LEU A 380 -7.94 22.10 -25.93
C LEU A 380 -7.83 20.57 -25.98
N ASP A 381 -8.00 19.98 -27.18
CA ASP A 381 -7.79 18.54 -27.39
C ASP A 381 -6.31 18.15 -27.18
N GLU A 382 -5.36 18.96 -27.67
CA GLU A 382 -3.93 18.80 -27.41
C GLU A 382 -3.57 18.90 -25.92
N ASP A 383 -4.30 19.67 -25.14
CA ASP A 383 -4.19 19.76 -23.69
C ASP A 383 -4.87 18.58 -22.95
N GLY A 384 -5.56 17.70 -23.69
CA GLY A 384 -6.27 16.54 -23.16
C GLY A 384 -7.61 16.86 -22.53
N ILE A 385 -8.22 18.00 -22.84
CA ILE A 385 -9.56 18.38 -22.40
C ILE A 385 -10.58 17.74 -23.35
N ALA A 386 -11.37 16.82 -22.84
CA ALA A 386 -12.48 16.25 -23.61
C ALA A 386 -13.50 17.33 -23.97
N LEU A 387 -13.87 17.43 -25.24
CA LEU A 387 -14.87 18.39 -25.70
C LEU A 387 -16.25 17.73 -25.66
N GLY A 388 -17.25 18.46 -25.20
CA GLY A 388 -18.66 18.00 -25.10
C GLY A 388 -19.45 18.14 -26.41
N GLU A 389 -18.81 17.79 -27.54
CA GLU A 389 -19.46 17.82 -28.83
C GLU A 389 -20.40 16.62 -28.99
N HIS A 390 -21.53 16.82 -29.66
CA HIS A 390 -22.53 15.77 -29.94
C HIS A 390 -23.19 15.10 -28.71
N GLY A 391 -23.14 15.75 -27.52
CA GLY A 391 -23.77 15.24 -26.30
C GLY A 391 -22.90 14.30 -25.48
N GLU A 392 -21.61 14.19 -25.80
CA GLU A 392 -20.62 13.52 -24.96
C GLU A 392 -20.26 14.37 -23.74
N PRO A 393 -19.90 13.73 -22.59
CA PRO A 393 -19.46 14.49 -21.43
C PRO A 393 -18.12 15.17 -21.72
N GLY A 394 -18.09 16.49 -21.59
CA GLY A 394 -16.87 17.25 -21.89
C GLY A 394 -17.04 18.73 -21.64
N ALA A 395 -16.03 19.52 -21.98
CA ALA A 395 -16.02 20.96 -21.88
C ALA A 395 -16.94 21.60 -22.94
N THR A 396 -17.68 22.61 -22.55
CA THR A 396 -18.51 23.42 -23.45
C THR A 396 -17.65 24.54 -24.01
N VAL A 397 -17.54 24.62 -25.34
CA VAL A 397 -16.75 25.65 -26.05
C VAL A 397 -17.69 26.51 -26.88
N LEU A 398 -17.72 27.81 -26.57
CA LEU A 398 -18.66 28.79 -27.21
C LEU A 398 -17.91 30.02 -27.72
N SER A 399 -18.42 30.62 -28.77
CA SER A 399 -18.00 31.93 -29.25
C SER A 399 -19.05 33.00 -28.94
N LEU A 400 -18.61 34.15 -28.47
CA LEU A 400 -19.55 35.22 -28.15
C LEU A 400 -18.89 36.62 -28.15
N SER A 401 -19.73 37.64 -28.13
CA SER A 401 -19.31 39.02 -27.84
C SER A 401 -20.12 39.55 -26.65
N ALA A 402 -19.42 39.74 -25.52
CA ALA A 402 -20.04 40.39 -24.37
C ALA A 402 -20.38 41.84 -24.59
N LEU A 403 -19.84 42.47 -25.65
CA LEU A 403 -20.13 43.85 -26.02
C LEU A 403 -21.42 43.98 -26.84
N THR A 404 -21.57 43.14 -27.87
CA THR A 404 -22.75 43.20 -28.79
C THR A 404 -23.92 42.36 -28.27
N GLY A 405 -23.68 41.41 -27.40
CA GLY A 405 -24.66 40.44 -26.92
C GLY A 405 -24.78 39.17 -27.77
N GLU A 406 -23.99 39.05 -28.82
CA GLU A 406 -23.94 37.87 -29.69
C GLU A 406 -23.46 36.64 -28.91
N GLY A 407 -24.10 35.47 -29.08
CA GLY A 407 -23.76 34.22 -28.38
C GLY A 407 -24.08 34.18 -26.86
N ILE A 408 -24.49 35.33 -26.26
CA ILE A 408 -24.79 35.36 -24.81
C ILE A 408 -26.05 34.53 -24.48
N GLY A 409 -27.00 34.45 -25.39
CA GLY A 409 -28.19 33.61 -25.22
C GLY A 409 -27.87 32.15 -25.07
N GLU A 410 -26.99 31.63 -25.90
CA GLU A 410 -26.50 30.24 -25.90
C GLU A 410 -25.74 29.92 -24.61
N LEU A 411 -24.83 30.80 -24.19
CA LEU A 411 -24.13 30.62 -22.90
C LEU A 411 -25.12 30.63 -21.71
N ARG A 412 -26.12 31.51 -21.74
CA ARG A 412 -27.15 31.59 -20.69
C ARG A 412 -28.00 30.33 -20.63
N GLU A 413 -28.37 29.77 -21.78
CA GLU A 413 -29.12 28.52 -21.87
C GLU A 413 -28.29 27.34 -21.37
N SER A 414 -27.02 27.19 -21.83
CA SER A 414 -26.09 26.16 -21.40
C SER A 414 -25.84 26.21 -19.88
N LEU A 415 -25.61 27.40 -19.32
CA LEU A 415 -25.48 27.60 -17.88
C LEU A 415 -26.76 27.28 -17.13
N GLY A 416 -27.93 27.65 -17.69
CA GLY A 416 -29.24 27.36 -17.11
C GLY A 416 -29.47 25.85 -17.00
N GLN A 417 -29.20 25.10 -18.06
CA GLN A 417 -29.29 23.65 -18.07
C GLN A 417 -28.31 23.02 -17.06
N PHE A 418 -27.06 23.46 -17.08
CA PHE A 418 -26.01 22.98 -16.17
C PHE A 418 -26.38 23.20 -14.69
N VAL A 419 -26.93 24.36 -14.34
CA VAL A 419 -27.39 24.64 -12.97
C VAL A 419 -28.64 23.83 -12.61
N ALA A 420 -29.59 23.64 -13.56
CA ALA A 420 -30.78 22.85 -13.34
C ALA A 420 -30.52 21.39 -13.04
N GLU A 421 -29.47 20.80 -13.60
CA GLU A 421 -29.04 19.43 -13.33
C GLU A 421 -28.56 19.22 -11.89
N ARG A 422 -28.09 20.25 -11.21
CA ARG A 422 -27.57 20.21 -9.83
C ARG A 422 -26.46 19.20 -9.57
N GLN A 423 -25.75 18.78 -10.61
CA GLN A 423 -24.71 17.77 -10.55
C GLN A 423 -23.30 18.36 -10.51
N ALA A 424 -23.12 19.64 -10.81
CA ALA A 424 -21.83 20.29 -10.89
C ALA A 424 -20.90 20.06 -9.66
N PRO A 425 -21.39 20.20 -8.40
CA PRO A 425 -20.55 19.92 -7.25
C PRO A 425 -20.09 18.45 -7.16
N ALA A 426 -20.96 17.53 -7.57
CA ALA A 426 -20.64 16.09 -7.55
C ALA A 426 -19.63 15.74 -8.66
N ARG A 427 -19.83 16.26 -9.89
CA ARG A 427 -18.89 16.11 -11.01
C ARG A 427 -17.50 16.67 -10.66
N ARG A 428 -17.46 17.85 -10.04
CA ARG A 428 -16.22 18.46 -9.56
C ARG A 428 -15.48 17.56 -8.57
N ILE A 429 -16.15 17.12 -7.52
CA ILE A 429 -15.53 16.23 -6.52
C ILE A 429 -15.13 14.88 -7.13
N ALA A 430 -15.91 14.34 -8.07
CA ALA A 430 -15.55 13.11 -8.78
C ALA A 430 -14.24 13.28 -9.56
N ALA A 431 -14.10 14.40 -10.28
CA ALA A 431 -12.87 14.74 -11.00
C ALA A 431 -11.65 14.91 -10.05
N ASP A 432 -11.85 15.55 -8.89
CA ASP A 432 -10.82 15.69 -7.86
C ASP A 432 -10.40 14.31 -7.30
N VAL A 433 -11.36 13.38 -7.08
CA VAL A 433 -11.07 12.00 -6.68
C VAL A 433 -10.27 11.27 -7.75
N ASP A 434 -10.61 11.45 -9.02
CA ASP A 434 -9.88 10.84 -10.14
C ASP A 434 -8.47 11.41 -10.27
N ALA A 435 -8.28 12.70 -10.04
CA ALA A 435 -6.96 13.33 -10.02
C ALA A 435 -6.10 12.76 -8.88
N ALA A 436 -6.62 12.75 -7.65
CA ALA A 436 -5.94 12.19 -6.50
C ALA A 436 -5.62 10.69 -6.69
N ALA A 437 -6.51 9.93 -7.32
CA ALA A 437 -6.26 8.52 -7.64
C ALA A 437 -5.14 8.34 -8.67
N ARG A 438 -5.04 9.23 -9.68
CA ARG A 438 -3.94 9.22 -10.66
C ARG A 438 -2.58 9.47 -9.99
N ASP A 439 -2.53 10.45 -9.08
CA ASP A 439 -1.31 10.79 -8.34
C ASP A 439 -0.86 9.66 -7.41
N LEU A 440 -1.81 8.94 -6.83
CA LEU A 440 -1.56 7.79 -5.95
C LEU A 440 -1.24 6.49 -6.70
N ARG A 441 -1.45 6.42 -8.02
CA ARG A 441 -1.24 5.21 -8.82
C ARG A 441 0.14 4.57 -8.66
N PRO A 442 1.27 5.33 -8.68
CA PRO A 442 2.61 4.74 -8.57
C PRO A 442 2.84 4.03 -7.22
N VAL A 443 2.08 4.43 -6.19
CA VAL A 443 2.23 3.92 -4.83
C VAL A 443 1.42 2.64 -4.58
N TYR A 444 0.32 2.44 -5.32
CA TYR A 444 -0.59 1.31 -5.08
C TYR A 444 -0.65 0.29 -6.21
N VAL A 445 -0.27 0.66 -7.43
CA VAL A 445 -0.40 -0.22 -8.60
C VAL A 445 0.96 -0.74 -9.03
N THR A 446 1.08 -2.05 -9.06
CA THR A 446 2.23 -2.76 -9.62
C THR A 446 1.76 -3.72 -10.70
N GLY A 447 2.55 -3.85 -11.77
CA GLY A 447 2.26 -4.78 -12.87
C GLY A 447 2.59 -6.23 -12.57
N ARG A 448 3.15 -6.56 -11.38
CA ARG A 448 3.59 -7.90 -11.03
C ARG A 448 2.68 -8.54 -9.99
N ARG A 449 2.60 -9.87 -10.00
CA ARG A 449 1.94 -10.63 -8.93
C ARG A 449 2.73 -10.45 -7.65
N THR A 450 2.06 -9.98 -6.61
CA THR A 450 2.62 -9.76 -5.27
C THR A 450 2.21 -10.91 -4.36
N GLY A 451 3.16 -11.45 -3.63
CA GLY A 451 2.90 -12.51 -2.67
C GLY A 451 4.13 -13.37 -2.43
N LEU A 452 4.17 -14.04 -1.29
CA LEU A 452 5.18 -15.03 -0.97
C LEU A 452 4.69 -16.40 -1.46
N SER A 453 5.43 -17.02 -2.40
CA SER A 453 5.12 -18.35 -2.90
C SER A 453 5.32 -19.40 -1.81
N GLU A 454 4.66 -20.56 -1.94
CA GLU A 454 4.86 -21.68 -1.01
C GLU A 454 6.31 -22.19 -1.05
N GLU A 455 6.88 -22.27 -2.25
CA GLU A 455 8.28 -22.64 -2.46
C GLU A 455 9.25 -21.72 -1.66
N ALA A 456 8.99 -20.41 -1.62
CA ALA A 456 9.82 -19.48 -0.84
C ALA A 456 9.66 -19.67 0.68
N ARG A 457 8.50 -20.15 1.14
CA ARG A 457 8.25 -20.48 2.55
C ARG A 457 8.94 -21.79 2.93
N GLU A 458 8.85 -22.80 2.07
CA GLU A 458 9.52 -24.09 2.26
C GLU A 458 11.04 -23.90 2.28
N GLU A 459 11.59 -23.16 1.30
CA GLU A 459 13.03 -22.87 1.26
C GLU A 459 13.50 -22.10 2.50
N PHE A 460 12.69 -21.17 3.02
CA PHE A 460 13.00 -20.48 4.27
C PHE A 460 13.04 -21.45 5.45
N ALA A 461 12.06 -22.36 5.55
CA ALA A 461 12.00 -23.38 6.59
C ALA A 461 13.21 -24.33 6.54
N ASP A 462 13.59 -24.78 5.34
CA ASP A 462 14.75 -25.64 5.13
C ASP A 462 16.05 -24.94 5.53
N ARG A 463 16.23 -23.68 5.15
CA ARG A 463 17.42 -22.89 5.57
C ARG A 463 17.51 -22.69 7.07
N LEU A 464 16.37 -22.51 7.76
CA LEU A 464 16.34 -22.44 9.21
C LEU A 464 16.70 -23.80 9.85
N ALA A 465 16.17 -24.89 9.30
CA ALA A 465 16.50 -26.25 9.76
C ALA A 465 17.99 -26.55 9.60
N ASP A 466 18.60 -26.15 8.50
CA ASP A 466 20.03 -26.27 8.24
C ASP A 466 20.86 -25.39 9.18
N ALA A 467 20.40 -24.17 9.47
CA ALA A 467 21.06 -23.25 10.41
C ALA A 467 21.07 -23.78 11.83
N VAL A 468 19.99 -24.43 12.28
CA VAL A 468 19.88 -25.08 13.60
C VAL A 468 20.60 -26.41 13.64
N GLY A 469 21.07 -26.92 12.50
CA GLY A 469 21.81 -28.20 12.41
C GLY A 469 20.87 -29.41 12.57
N ALA A 470 19.67 -29.37 12.04
CA ALA A 470 18.70 -30.47 12.15
C ALA A 470 19.26 -31.81 11.67
N THR A 471 20.01 -31.81 10.56
CA THR A 471 20.69 -33.00 10.03
C THR A 471 21.75 -33.51 10.97
N ALA A 472 22.59 -32.64 11.53
CA ALA A 472 23.63 -33.01 12.52
C ALA A 472 23.03 -33.61 13.81
N ALA A 473 21.87 -33.03 14.25
CA ALA A 473 21.11 -33.55 15.39
C ALA A 473 20.56 -34.96 15.11
N GLY A 474 20.06 -35.21 13.92
CA GLY A 474 19.60 -36.51 13.45
C GLY A 474 20.73 -37.55 13.47
N GLU A 475 21.88 -37.21 12.92
CA GLU A 475 23.08 -38.08 12.96
C GLU A 475 23.58 -38.31 14.39
N ALA A 476 23.57 -37.30 15.23
CA ALA A 476 23.95 -37.44 16.63
C ALA A 476 22.97 -38.38 17.39
N ALA A 477 21.67 -38.29 17.10
CA ALA A 477 20.67 -39.19 17.65
C ALA A 477 20.88 -40.64 17.15
N GLU A 478 21.15 -40.86 15.86
CA GLU A 478 21.45 -42.17 15.29
C GLU A 478 22.70 -42.74 15.95
N ARG A 479 23.77 -41.97 16.05
CA ARG A 479 25.01 -42.39 16.72
C ARG A 479 24.81 -42.72 18.20
N ALA A 480 24.00 -41.93 18.93
CA ALA A 480 23.64 -42.18 20.32
C ALA A 480 22.86 -43.50 20.50
N TRP A 481 21.90 -43.75 19.60
CA TRP A 481 21.14 -44.96 19.56
C TRP A 481 22.03 -46.21 19.30
N LEU A 482 22.93 -46.14 18.30
CA LEU A 482 23.91 -47.19 17.99
C LEU A 482 24.88 -47.45 19.13
N ARG A 483 25.39 -46.38 19.79
CA ARG A 483 26.23 -46.53 21.00
C ARG A 483 25.52 -47.27 22.11
N ASN A 484 24.22 -46.93 22.33
CA ASN A 484 23.41 -47.61 23.34
C ASN A 484 23.16 -49.08 22.99
N ALA A 485 22.87 -49.39 21.73
CA ALA A 485 22.69 -50.73 21.21
C ALA A 485 23.99 -51.57 21.37
N ASN A 486 25.14 -51.02 20.99
CA ASN A 486 26.42 -51.68 21.10
C ASN A 486 26.87 -51.94 22.55
N ARG A 487 26.46 -51.11 23.52
CA ARG A 487 26.73 -51.37 24.94
C ARG A 487 25.96 -52.56 25.47
N ALA A 488 24.79 -52.84 24.94
CA ALA A 488 23.96 -53.94 25.38
C ALA A 488 24.29 -55.27 24.68
N CYS A 489 24.76 -55.24 23.43
CA CYS A 489 25.08 -56.39 22.59
C CYS A 489 26.59 -56.52 22.45
N GLY A 490 27.29 -57.08 23.42
CA GLY A 490 28.71 -57.37 23.35
C GLY A 490 29.07 -58.54 24.24
N THR A 491 30.00 -59.42 23.77
CA THR A 491 30.51 -60.47 24.63
C THR A 491 31.20 -59.88 25.85
N PRO A 492 31.16 -60.55 27.04
CA PRO A 492 31.75 -60.03 28.28
C PRO A 492 33.23 -59.61 28.12
N TRP A 493 33.98 -60.32 27.29
CA TRP A 493 35.39 -60.05 27.00
C TRP A 493 35.57 -58.77 26.18
N LEU A 494 34.72 -58.53 25.18
CA LEU A 494 34.69 -57.28 24.40
C LEU A 494 34.21 -56.10 25.23
N ARG A 495 33.29 -56.31 26.17
CA ARG A 495 32.88 -55.27 27.11
C ARG A 495 34.01 -54.86 28.06
N LEU A 496 34.74 -55.82 28.58
CA LEU A 496 35.91 -55.60 29.43
C LEU A 496 37.05 -54.91 28.67
N TRP A 497 37.33 -55.37 27.43
CA TRP A 497 38.35 -54.77 26.56
C TRP A 497 37.99 -53.32 26.17
N ARG A 498 36.70 -53.02 25.80
CA ARG A 498 36.22 -51.66 25.55
C ARG A 498 36.29 -50.79 26.78
N TRP A 499 35.89 -51.27 27.96
CA TRP A 499 36.01 -50.56 29.22
C TRP A 499 37.48 -50.22 29.55
N TYR A 500 38.42 -51.10 29.23
CA TYR A 500 39.82 -50.84 29.43
C TYR A 500 40.39 -49.82 28.42
N HIS A 501 39.95 -49.86 27.16
CA HIS A 501 40.32 -48.88 26.13
C HIS A 501 39.67 -47.49 26.39
N ASP A 502 38.38 -47.45 26.73
CA ASP A 502 37.64 -46.18 27.05
C ASP A 502 38.29 -45.46 28.26
N ARG A 503 38.96 -46.20 29.16
CA ARG A 503 39.74 -45.59 30.27
C ARG A 503 41.07 -45.00 29.82
N ARG A 504 41.62 -45.40 28.70
CA ARG A 504 42.90 -44.92 28.16
C ARG A 504 42.82 -43.80 27.17
N GLU A 505 41.64 -43.55 26.64
CA GLU A 505 41.42 -42.34 25.79
C GLU A 505 41.31 -41.11 26.69
N PRO A 506 42.25 -40.14 26.55
CA PRO A 506 42.10 -38.86 27.25
C PRO A 506 40.81 -38.19 26.76
N ALA A 507 40.02 -37.68 27.71
CA ALA A 507 38.84 -36.85 27.40
C ALA A 507 39.31 -35.66 26.56
N THR A 508 39.14 -35.76 25.22
CA THR A 508 39.40 -34.70 24.26
C THR A 508 38.33 -33.61 24.32
N GLY A 509 38.00 -33.20 25.59
CA GLY A 509 37.00 -32.17 25.85
C GLY A 509 37.49 -30.72 25.73
N ARG A 510 38.74 -30.49 25.30
CA ARG A 510 39.31 -29.12 25.26
C ARG A 510 39.44 -28.49 23.86
N LEU A 511 39.08 -29.20 22.81
CA LEU A 511 39.11 -28.63 21.44
C LEU A 511 37.77 -27.97 21.00
N SER A 512 36.75 -27.96 21.87
CA SER A 512 35.37 -27.58 21.44
C SER A 512 34.97 -26.12 21.66
N LEU A 513 35.67 -25.35 22.48
CA LEU A 513 35.19 -23.98 22.77
C LEU A 513 35.38 -23.00 21.62
N ARG A 514 36.51 -23.04 20.90
CA ARG A 514 36.74 -22.17 19.75
C ARG A 514 35.93 -22.56 18.51
N THR A 515 35.76 -23.88 18.28
CA THR A 515 34.90 -24.36 17.18
C THR A 515 33.43 -24.10 17.43
N GLN A 516 32.99 -24.05 18.67
CA GLN A 516 31.60 -23.80 19.03
C GLN A 516 31.23 -22.33 18.80
N GLU A 517 32.09 -21.36 19.16
CA GLU A 517 31.87 -19.95 18.89
C GLU A 517 31.84 -19.63 17.37
N ASP A 518 32.73 -20.28 16.60
CA ASP A 518 32.77 -20.14 15.14
C ASP A 518 31.53 -20.78 14.47
N GLU A 519 31.04 -21.91 14.98
CA GLU A 519 29.81 -22.56 14.50
C GLU A 519 28.56 -21.75 14.82
N GLU A 520 28.46 -21.17 16.02
CA GLU A 520 27.38 -20.30 16.43
C GLU A 520 27.35 -19.01 15.60
N ALA A 521 28.49 -18.38 15.35
CA ALA A 521 28.59 -17.20 14.47
C ALA A 521 28.13 -17.54 13.04
N THR A 522 28.54 -18.72 12.54
CA THR A 522 28.14 -19.20 11.21
C THR A 522 26.61 -19.49 11.15
N ALA A 523 26.05 -20.07 12.21
CA ALA A 523 24.61 -20.34 12.29
C ALA A 523 23.77 -19.05 12.27
N ARG A 524 24.17 -18.03 13.05
CA ARG A 524 23.53 -16.72 13.03
C ARG A 524 23.57 -16.07 11.65
N GLN A 525 24.71 -16.10 10.98
CA GLN A 525 24.83 -15.58 9.61
C GLN A 525 23.89 -16.31 8.62
N ARG A 526 23.73 -17.62 8.75
CA ARG A 526 22.79 -18.40 7.92
C ARG A 526 21.33 -17.99 8.18
N VAL A 527 20.95 -17.78 9.45
CA VAL A 527 19.61 -17.29 9.82
C VAL A 527 19.37 -15.89 9.23
N GLU A 528 20.32 -14.97 9.39
CA GLU A 528 20.22 -13.62 8.83
C GLU A 528 20.09 -13.65 7.30
N GLN A 529 20.86 -14.49 6.64
CA GLN A 529 20.78 -14.67 5.19
C GLN A 529 19.44 -15.28 4.76
N ALA A 530 18.88 -16.24 5.51
CA ALA A 530 17.57 -16.82 5.24
C ALA A 530 16.45 -15.74 5.35
N VAL A 531 16.50 -14.94 6.42
CA VAL A 531 15.55 -13.83 6.62
C VAL A 531 15.68 -12.79 5.52
N ARG A 532 16.89 -12.41 5.14
CA ARG A 532 17.12 -11.47 4.05
C ARG A 532 16.55 -11.98 2.74
N THR A 533 16.81 -13.23 2.38
CA THR A 533 16.32 -13.83 1.14
C THR A 533 14.79 -13.87 1.10
N VAL A 534 14.12 -14.29 2.18
CA VAL A 534 12.65 -14.33 2.22
C VAL A 534 12.06 -12.93 2.17
N SER A 535 12.70 -11.94 2.80
CA SER A 535 12.26 -10.54 2.76
C SER A 535 12.40 -9.92 1.37
N GLU A 536 13.49 -10.22 0.66
CA GLU A 536 13.71 -9.79 -0.72
C GLU A 536 12.65 -10.40 -1.67
N ARG A 537 12.35 -11.68 -1.52
CA ARG A 537 11.28 -12.33 -2.31
C ARG A 537 9.89 -11.80 -1.98
N ALA A 538 9.60 -11.59 -0.69
CA ALA A 538 8.31 -11.05 -0.26
C ALA A 538 8.11 -9.59 -0.71
N SER A 539 9.19 -8.80 -0.80
CA SER A 539 9.16 -7.41 -1.25
C SER A 539 9.22 -7.26 -2.78
N ALA A 540 9.52 -8.34 -3.50
CA ALA A 540 9.67 -8.30 -4.96
C ALA A 540 8.36 -7.90 -5.64
N GLY A 541 8.42 -6.83 -6.46
CA GLY A 541 7.27 -6.33 -7.20
C GLY A 541 6.31 -5.46 -6.40
N LEU A 542 6.60 -5.15 -5.13
CA LEU A 542 5.86 -4.16 -4.37
C LEU A 542 6.38 -2.73 -4.65
N PRO A 543 5.52 -1.70 -4.59
CA PRO A 543 5.97 -0.31 -4.59
C PRO A 543 6.92 -0.02 -3.43
N ALA A 544 7.82 0.97 -3.62
CA ALA A 544 8.92 1.25 -2.69
C ALA A 544 8.52 1.36 -1.20
N PRO A 545 7.45 2.09 -0.81
CA PRO A 545 7.04 2.19 0.60
C PRO A 545 6.62 0.84 1.21
N TRP A 546 5.91 0.03 0.42
CA TRP A 546 5.44 -1.29 0.84
C TRP A 546 6.57 -2.31 0.89
N ALA A 547 7.50 -2.26 -0.08
CA ALA A 547 8.70 -3.08 -0.07
C ALA A 547 9.58 -2.77 1.13
N GLN A 548 9.67 -1.51 1.55
CA GLN A 548 10.39 -1.10 2.77
C GLN A 548 9.69 -1.63 4.02
N ALA A 549 8.36 -1.50 4.13
CA ALA A 549 7.59 -2.03 5.24
C ALA A 549 7.78 -3.55 5.41
N MET A 550 7.84 -4.30 4.29
CA MET A 550 8.14 -5.72 4.29
C MET A 550 9.53 -6.02 4.88
N ARG A 551 10.55 -5.29 4.44
CA ARG A 551 11.92 -5.44 4.97
C ARG A 551 12.00 -5.12 6.46
N GLU A 552 11.34 -4.05 6.89
CA GLU A 552 11.26 -3.67 8.31
C GLU A 552 10.53 -4.73 9.15
N ALA A 553 9.45 -5.31 8.63
CA ALA A 553 8.73 -6.40 9.29
C ALA A 553 9.63 -7.65 9.44
N ALA A 554 10.38 -8.01 8.40
CA ALA A 554 11.33 -9.11 8.42
C ALA A 554 12.45 -8.87 9.44
N VAL A 555 13.05 -7.66 9.46
CA VAL A 555 14.11 -7.31 10.40
C VAL A 555 13.61 -7.35 11.85
N ARG A 556 12.40 -6.82 12.12
CA ARG A 556 11.80 -6.90 13.46
C ARG A 556 11.53 -8.35 13.87
N GLY A 557 11.03 -9.18 12.95
CA GLY A 557 10.79 -10.60 13.20
C GLY A 557 12.08 -11.41 13.38
N ALA A 558 13.18 -10.96 12.79
CA ALA A 558 14.48 -11.59 12.95
C ALA A 558 15.14 -11.31 14.31
N GLN A 559 14.69 -10.25 15.01
CA GLN A 559 15.20 -9.92 16.35
C GLN A 559 14.81 -11.04 17.33
N GLY A 560 15.82 -11.67 17.92
CA GLY A 560 15.63 -12.78 18.87
C GLY A 560 15.36 -14.15 18.20
N LEU A 561 15.31 -14.24 16.87
CA LEU A 561 15.13 -15.52 16.17
C LEU A 561 16.29 -16.48 16.40
N PRO A 562 17.58 -16.07 16.32
CA PRO A 562 18.68 -16.97 16.62
C PRO A 562 18.61 -17.56 18.03
N GLU A 563 18.35 -16.73 19.03
CA GLU A 563 18.24 -17.14 20.43
C GLU A 563 17.05 -18.09 20.67
N ALA A 564 15.92 -17.83 19.99
CA ALA A 564 14.76 -18.70 20.05
C ALA A 564 15.03 -20.06 19.38
N LEU A 565 15.78 -20.08 18.29
CA LEU A 565 16.19 -21.30 17.61
C LEU A 565 17.20 -22.10 18.44
N ASP A 566 18.15 -21.45 19.13
CA ASP A 566 19.11 -22.09 20.02
C ASP A 566 18.38 -22.72 21.23
N GLU A 567 17.45 -22.00 21.86
CA GLU A 567 16.63 -22.55 22.95
C GLU A 567 15.79 -23.74 22.49
N LEU A 568 15.26 -23.68 21.28
CA LEU A 568 14.48 -24.73 20.67
C LEU A 568 15.36 -25.95 20.34
N ALA A 569 16.59 -25.76 19.85
CA ALA A 569 17.56 -26.84 19.62
C ALA A 569 17.90 -27.58 20.90
N VAL A 570 18.08 -26.87 22.01
CA VAL A 570 18.33 -27.45 23.31
C VAL A 570 17.14 -28.27 23.82
N ARG A 571 15.90 -27.79 23.59
CA ARG A 571 14.68 -28.48 24.06
C ARG A 571 14.32 -29.70 23.21
N THR A 572 14.50 -29.63 21.88
CA THR A 572 14.02 -30.65 20.93
C THR A 572 15.13 -31.49 20.32
N GLY A 573 16.38 -31.03 20.38
CA GLY A 573 17.53 -31.64 19.65
C GLY A 573 17.91 -33.05 20.06
N LEU A 574 17.60 -33.51 21.26
CA LEU A 574 17.69 -34.89 21.69
C LEU A 574 16.44 -35.29 22.45
N PRO A 575 15.70 -36.32 22.02
CA PRO A 575 14.54 -36.78 22.80
C PRO A 575 14.96 -37.05 24.23
N PRO A 576 14.26 -36.45 25.23
CA PRO A 576 14.62 -36.62 26.62
C PRO A 576 14.49 -38.07 27.03
N GLY A 577 15.60 -38.69 27.44
CA GLY A 577 15.59 -40.06 27.92
C GLY A 577 16.59 -41.00 27.21
N ARG A 578 16.68 -42.21 27.71
CA ARG A 578 17.46 -43.27 27.04
C ARG A 578 16.74 -43.70 25.76
N PRO A 579 17.47 -43.88 24.62
CA PRO A 579 16.84 -44.32 23.39
C PRO A 579 16.01 -45.59 23.61
N PRO A 580 14.83 -45.71 22.96
CA PRO A 580 13.93 -46.86 23.16
C PRO A 580 14.67 -48.18 22.81
N ARG A 581 14.50 -49.20 23.66
CA ARG A 581 15.08 -50.52 23.46
C ARG A 581 14.23 -51.30 22.48
N PRO A 582 14.82 -51.86 21.40
CA PRO A 582 14.05 -52.70 20.48
C PRO A 582 13.56 -53.97 21.15
N GLY A 583 12.37 -54.47 20.78
CA GLY A 583 11.74 -55.66 21.37
C GLY A 583 12.55 -56.96 21.25
N TRP A 584 13.45 -57.06 20.27
CA TRP A 584 14.35 -58.21 20.08
C TRP A 584 15.57 -58.25 21.04
N TRP A 585 15.81 -57.15 21.77
CA TRP A 585 16.99 -56.98 22.62
C TRP A 585 17.13 -58.03 23.74
N PRO A 586 16.05 -58.39 24.49
CA PRO A 586 16.16 -59.45 25.50
C PRO A 586 16.59 -60.78 24.91
N VAL A 587 16.11 -61.13 23.71
CA VAL A 587 16.47 -62.35 23.01
C VAL A 587 17.94 -62.37 22.62
N ALA A 588 18.45 -61.27 22.11
CA ALA A 588 19.85 -61.14 21.74
C ALA A 588 20.80 -61.25 22.95
N VAL A 589 20.42 -60.64 24.09
CA VAL A 589 21.18 -60.74 25.36
C VAL A 589 21.16 -62.17 25.88
N LEU A 590 20.02 -62.88 25.82
CA LEU A 590 19.90 -64.26 26.21
C LEU A 590 20.79 -65.19 25.32
N ALA A 591 20.72 -65.01 24.01
CA ALA A 591 21.51 -65.74 23.06
C ALA A 591 23.03 -65.53 23.30
N GLN A 592 23.47 -64.31 23.53
CA GLN A 592 24.88 -64.00 23.89
C GLN A 592 25.30 -64.62 25.23
N ALA A 593 24.43 -64.58 26.25
CA ALA A 593 24.67 -65.20 27.50
C ALA A 593 24.81 -66.73 27.37
N SER A 594 23.98 -67.35 26.56
CA SER A 594 24.04 -68.79 26.25
C SER A 594 25.36 -69.16 25.53
N MET A 595 25.81 -68.33 24.55
CA MET A 595 27.11 -68.55 23.88
C MET A 595 28.28 -68.43 24.83
N THR A 596 28.24 -67.46 25.74
CA THR A 596 29.23 -67.28 26.78
C THR A 596 29.27 -68.48 27.73
N LEU A 597 28.09 -68.96 28.14
CA LEU A 597 27.95 -70.15 29.01
C LEU A 597 28.55 -71.35 28.30
N LEU A 598 28.31 -71.58 27.02
CA LEU A 598 28.87 -72.63 26.23
C LEU A 598 30.40 -72.57 26.19
N GLN A 599 31.03 -71.40 26.05
CA GLN A 599 32.43 -71.16 26.11
C GLN A 599 33.03 -71.55 27.50
N VAL A 600 32.34 -71.09 28.57
CA VAL A 600 32.80 -71.35 29.94
C VAL A 600 32.69 -72.84 30.28
N VAL A 601 31.54 -73.45 29.96
CA VAL A 601 31.32 -74.91 30.21
C VAL A 601 32.33 -75.74 29.38
N GLY A 602 32.48 -75.44 28.09
CA GLY A 602 33.43 -76.14 27.24
C GLY A 602 34.89 -75.98 27.70
N GLY A 603 35.29 -74.78 28.12
CA GLY A 603 36.58 -74.48 28.67
C GLY A 603 36.89 -75.23 30.02
N LEU A 604 35.91 -75.14 30.95
CA LEU A 604 36.02 -75.86 32.22
C LEU A 604 36.05 -77.37 32.06
N TRP A 605 35.25 -77.90 31.10
CA TRP A 605 35.29 -79.34 30.79
C TRP A 605 36.61 -79.74 30.18
N LEU A 606 37.16 -78.98 29.28
CA LEU A 606 38.49 -79.25 28.68
C LEU A 606 39.58 -79.17 29.73
N LEU A 607 39.54 -78.19 30.68
CA LEU A 607 40.42 -78.07 31.79
C LEU A 607 40.32 -79.30 32.75
N GLY A 608 39.10 -79.74 33.03
CA GLY A 608 38.88 -80.96 33.86
C GLY A 608 39.42 -82.25 33.22
N GLN A 609 39.41 -82.34 31.91
CA GLN A 609 40.09 -83.43 31.19
C GLN A 609 41.62 -83.35 31.26
N ILE A 610 42.19 -82.13 31.12
CA ILE A 610 43.64 -81.93 31.26
C ILE A 610 44.10 -82.29 32.67
N ILE A 611 43.31 -82.01 33.71
CA ILE A 611 43.65 -82.31 35.14
C ILE A 611 43.35 -83.76 35.49
N GLY A 612 42.69 -84.55 34.59
CA GLY A 612 42.42 -85.97 34.82
C GLY A 612 41.13 -86.30 35.61
N PHE A 613 40.28 -85.34 35.87
CA PHE A 613 38.96 -85.51 36.58
C PHE A 613 37.86 -86.14 35.73
N VAL A 614 37.95 -86.08 34.37
CA VAL A 614 36.96 -86.56 33.45
C VAL A 614 37.61 -87.43 32.37
N PRO A 615 36.94 -88.49 31.90
CA PRO A 615 37.50 -89.36 30.87
C PRO A 615 37.79 -88.63 29.55
N PRO A 616 38.82 -88.93 28.81
CA PRO A 616 39.31 -88.19 27.66
C PRO A 616 38.30 -88.29 26.48
N ASN A 617 37.51 -87.24 26.25
CA ASN A 617 36.66 -87.10 25.08
C ASN A 617 36.73 -85.67 24.53
N LEU A 618 37.81 -85.47 23.71
CA LEU A 618 38.14 -84.13 23.19
C LEU A 618 37.08 -83.55 22.22
N GLY A 619 36.21 -84.35 21.64
CA GLY A 619 35.32 -83.89 20.60
C GLY A 619 34.20 -82.94 21.09
N VAL A 620 33.54 -83.27 22.22
CA VAL A 620 32.38 -82.49 22.72
C VAL A 620 32.83 -81.17 23.34
N PRO A 621 33.76 -81.02 24.24
CA PRO A 621 34.19 -79.76 24.84
C PRO A 621 34.78 -78.80 23.86
N VAL A 622 35.58 -79.29 22.89
CA VAL A 622 36.12 -78.46 21.81
C VAL A 622 35.02 -77.92 20.91
N LEU A 623 34.03 -78.75 20.57
CA LEU A 623 32.86 -78.32 19.74
C LEU A 623 32.07 -77.28 20.48
N LEU A 624 31.78 -77.44 21.78
CA LEU A 624 31.04 -76.41 22.60
C LEU A 624 31.84 -75.13 22.70
N MET A 625 33.12 -75.17 22.89
CA MET A 625 34.01 -74.00 22.97
C MET A 625 34.07 -73.28 21.61
N LEU A 626 34.20 -74.02 20.51
CA LEU A 626 34.22 -73.50 19.15
C LEU A 626 32.90 -72.85 18.74
N ALA A 627 31.76 -73.50 19.07
CA ALA A 627 30.43 -72.95 18.86
C ALA A 627 30.26 -71.62 19.61
N GLY A 628 30.73 -71.54 20.84
CA GLY A 628 30.67 -70.28 21.60
C GLY A 628 31.58 -69.19 21.05
N ILE A 629 32.84 -69.55 20.62
CA ILE A 629 33.82 -68.60 20.07
C ILE A 629 33.34 -68.03 18.72
N ILE A 630 32.74 -68.82 17.86
CA ILE A 630 32.23 -68.41 16.56
C ILE A 630 30.83 -67.76 16.69
N GLY A 631 29.95 -68.38 17.50
CA GLY A 631 28.55 -67.95 17.69
C GLY A 631 28.44 -66.55 18.36
N GLY A 632 29.31 -66.25 19.33
CA GLY A 632 29.33 -64.94 19.99
C GLY A 632 29.51 -63.76 19.04
N PRO A 633 30.58 -63.72 18.25
CA PRO A 633 30.80 -62.68 17.23
C PRO A 633 29.73 -62.67 16.13
N LEU A 634 29.17 -63.82 15.73
CA LEU A 634 28.11 -63.90 14.73
C LEU A 634 26.82 -63.24 15.22
N ILE A 635 26.43 -63.51 16.48
CA ILE A 635 25.28 -62.83 17.11
C ILE A 635 25.54 -61.34 17.25
N GLU A 636 26.77 -60.94 17.64
CA GLU A 636 27.10 -59.51 17.73
C GLU A 636 27.02 -58.84 16.36
N TRP A 637 27.54 -59.44 15.30
CA TRP A 637 27.43 -58.93 13.94
C TRP A 637 25.96 -58.83 13.49
N SER A 638 25.16 -59.87 13.72
CA SER A 638 23.71 -59.86 13.41
C SER A 638 22.96 -58.75 14.15
N CYS A 639 23.27 -58.55 15.45
CA CYS A 639 22.70 -57.45 16.25
C CYS A 639 23.09 -56.08 15.71
N ARG A 640 24.35 -55.89 15.29
CA ARG A 640 24.83 -54.63 14.69
C ARG A 640 24.09 -54.33 13.36
N VAL A 641 23.87 -55.34 12.52
CA VAL A 641 23.12 -55.18 11.29
C VAL A 641 21.64 -54.85 11.57
N ALA A 642 21.03 -55.60 12.49
CA ALA A 642 19.62 -55.37 12.89
C ALA A 642 19.38 -54.01 13.57
N ALA A 643 20.42 -53.45 14.23
CA ALA A 643 20.37 -52.14 14.90
C ALA A 643 20.36 -50.97 13.92
N ARG A 644 20.86 -51.11 12.70
CA ARG A 644 20.98 -49.99 11.72
C ARG A 644 19.65 -49.40 11.31
N GLY A 645 18.64 -50.24 11.05
CA GLY A 645 17.30 -49.80 10.62
C GLY A 645 16.61 -48.94 11.68
N PRO A 646 16.42 -49.42 12.92
CA PRO A 646 15.83 -48.62 14.00
C PRO A 646 16.63 -47.35 14.34
N ALA A 647 17.98 -47.41 14.25
CA ALA A 647 18.86 -46.26 14.50
C ALA A 647 18.58 -45.12 13.48
N ARG A 648 18.55 -45.46 12.19
CA ARG A 648 18.20 -44.49 11.13
C ARG A 648 16.84 -43.89 11.32
N ARG A 649 15.80 -44.69 11.63
CA ARG A 649 14.45 -44.17 11.90
C ARG A 649 14.45 -43.19 13.08
N TYR A 650 15.19 -43.50 14.14
CA TYR A 650 15.32 -42.61 15.29
C TYR A 650 16.04 -41.30 14.97
N GLY A 651 17.09 -41.37 14.11
CA GLY A 651 17.80 -40.20 13.62
C GLY A 651 16.89 -39.32 12.74
N HIS A 652 16.17 -39.90 11.79
CA HIS A 652 15.24 -39.16 10.94
C HIS A 652 14.08 -38.56 11.73
N GLU A 653 13.58 -39.22 12.78
CA GLU A 653 12.54 -38.66 13.63
C GLU A 653 13.06 -37.44 14.41
N ALA A 654 14.25 -37.48 14.95
CA ALA A 654 14.87 -36.35 15.63
C ALA A 654 15.10 -35.16 14.66
N GLU A 655 15.62 -35.45 13.47
CA GLU A 655 15.77 -34.44 12.40
C GLU A 655 14.44 -33.80 12.03
N ARG A 656 13.38 -34.61 11.83
CA ARG A 656 12.04 -34.13 11.45
C ARG A 656 11.44 -33.23 12.54
N LEU A 657 11.52 -33.65 13.81
CA LEU A 657 10.99 -32.87 14.93
C LEU A 657 11.70 -31.50 15.04
N LEU A 658 13.02 -31.47 14.88
CA LEU A 658 13.76 -30.22 14.94
C LEU A 658 13.47 -29.33 13.73
N ARG A 659 13.35 -29.91 12.52
CA ARG A 659 12.95 -29.18 11.31
C ARG A 659 11.56 -28.58 11.44
N GLU A 660 10.56 -29.33 11.90
CA GLU A 660 9.19 -28.86 12.14
C GLU A 660 9.16 -27.74 13.20
N ALA A 661 9.93 -27.90 14.26
CA ALA A 661 10.00 -26.90 15.32
C ALA A 661 10.67 -25.59 14.85
N ALA A 662 11.79 -25.68 14.08
CA ALA A 662 12.46 -24.53 13.49
C ALA A 662 11.55 -23.81 12.47
N ALA A 663 10.85 -24.57 11.62
CA ALA A 663 9.88 -24.02 10.67
C ALA A 663 8.73 -23.32 11.39
N GLY A 664 8.23 -23.88 12.50
CA GLY A 664 7.19 -23.27 13.34
C GLY A 664 7.62 -21.93 13.95
N CYS A 665 8.85 -21.90 14.50
CA CYS A 665 9.46 -20.69 15.06
C CYS A 665 9.62 -19.60 13.97
N GLY A 666 10.22 -19.97 12.83
CA GLY A 666 10.41 -19.04 11.70
C GLY A 666 9.10 -18.52 11.13
N ARG A 667 8.06 -19.37 11.12
CA ARG A 667 6.71 -18.95 10.71
C ARG A 667 6.17 -17.88 11.64
N ALA A 668 6.15 -18.15 12.94
CA ALA A 668 5.57 -17.23 13.93
C ALA A 668 6.32 -15.89 14.00
N MET A 669 7.65 -15.92 13.93
CA MET A 669 8.46 -14.71 14.12
C MET A 669 8.66 -13.89 12.83
N VAL A 670 8.72 -14.54 11.65
CA VAL A 670 9.05 -13.86 10.39
C VAL A 670 7.91 -13.92 9.37
N LEU A 671 7.39 -15.14 9.07
CA LEU A 671 6.42 -15.28 8.00
C LEU A 671 5.05 -14.68 8.31
N ASP A 672 4.58 -14.80 9.55
CA ASP A 672 3.28 -14.25 9.97
C ASP A 672 3.27 -12.71 9.94
N PRO A 673 4.29 -11.98 10.45
CA PRO A 673 4.42 -10.54 10.26
C PRO A 673 4.48 -10.12 8.79
N LEU A 674 5.23 -10.87 7.95
CA LEU A 674 5.27 -10.61 6.50
C LEU A 674 3.91 -10.83 5.84
N ALA A 675 3.19 -11.89 6.21
CA ALA A 675 1.85 -12.16 5.71
C ALA A 675 0.84 -11.08 6.12
N ALA A 676 0.95 -10.55 7.35
CA ALA A 676 0.11 -9.44 7.82
C ALA A 676 0.32 -8.17 6.98
N GLU A 677 1.57 -7.81 6.65
CA GLU A 677 1.85 -6.66 5.78
C GLU A 677 1.37 -6.90 4.33
N LEU A 678 1.47 -8.12 3.80
CA LEU A 678 0.94 -8.46 2.48
C LEU A 678 -0.60 -8.37 2.45
N LEU A 679 -1.28 -8.79 3.51
CA LEU A 679 -2.74 -8.67 3.62
C LEU A 679 -3.14 -7.19 3.66
N ARG A 680 -2.45 -6.36 4.44
CA ARG A 680 -2.68 -4.91 4.48
C ARG A 680 -2.49 -4.27 3.10
N TYR A 681 -1.42 -4.64 2.38
CA TYR A 681 -1.23 -4.14 1.02
C TYR A 681 -2.36 -4.56 0.06
N ARG A 682 -2.86 -5.80 0.18
CA ARG A 682 -4.00 -6.27 -0.63
C ARG A 682 -5.26 -5.48 -0.34
N GLU A 683 -5.54 -5.23 0.93
CA GLU A 683 -6.69 -4.42 1.35
C GLU A 683 -6.60 -2.99 0.81
N VAL A 684 -5.45 -2.34 0.97
CA VAL A 684 -5.21 -1.01 0.41
C VAL A 684 -5.38 -1.00 -1.12
N ARG A 685 -4.88 -2.01 -1.82
CA ARG A 685 -5.06 -2.14 -3.27
C ARG A 685 -6.52 -2.35 -3.67
N GLU A 686 -7.28 -3.07 -2.87
CA GLU A 686 -8.72 -3.25 -3.09
C GLU A 686 -9.46 -1.90 -2.92
N GLN A 687 -9.15 -1.14 -1.86
CA GLN A 687 -9.72 0.20 -1.68
C GLN A 687 -9.33 1.14 -2.83
N TYR A 688 -8.08 1.09 -3.28
CA TYR A 688 -7.65 1.85 -4.46
C TYR A 688 -8.46 1.46 -5.72
N GLY A 689 -8.71 0.17 -5.94
CA GLY A 689 -9.58 -0.31 -7.02
C GLY A 689 -11.01 0.23 -6.93
N ARG A 690 -11.56 0.37 -5.72
CA ARG A 690 -12.88 0.98 -5.49
C ARG A 690 -12.88 2.49 -5.76
N VAL A 691 -11.81 3.20 -5.38
CA VAL A 691 -11.64 4.63 -5.68
C VAL A 691 -11.62 4.87 -7.18
N THR A 692 -10.92 4.05 -7.96
CA THR A 692 -10.81 4.19 -9.42
C THR A 692 -12.01 3.64 -10.20
N GLY A 693 -12.97 3.01 -9.54
CA GLY A 693 -14.13 2.39 -10.19
C GLY A 693 -13.84 1.08 -10.94
N VAL A 694 -12.57 0.66 -11.03
CA VAL A 694 -12.16 -0.57 -11.74
C VAL A 694 -12.67 -1.83 -11.03
N GLY A 695 -12.93 -1.75 -9.73
CA GLY A 695 -13.46 -2.86 -8.94
C GLY A 695 -14.92 -3.24 -9.22
N ALA A 696 -15.69 -2.36 -9.85
CA ALA A 696 -17.10 -2.62 -10.18
C ALA A 696 -17.27 -3.34 -11.53
N ALA A 697 -16.31 -3.19 -12.44
CA ALA A 697 -16.34 -3.83 -13.76
C ALA A 697 -15.77 -5.28 -13.79
N ALA A 698 -15.13 -5.72 -12.68
CA ALA A 698 -14.48 -7.05 -12.57
C ALA A 698 -15.27 -8.06 -11.71
N ARG A 699 -16.49 -7.69 -11.25
CA ARG A 699 -17.46 -8.60 -10.60
C ARG A 699 -18.61 -8.93 -11.60
#